data_596a2e291e7921c55ff32c1735d9e8f8
#
_entry.id   596a2e291e7921c55ff32c1735d9e8f8
#
_cell.length_a   1.000
_cell.length_b   1.000
_cell.length_c   1.000
_cell.angle_alpha   90.00
_cell.angle_beta   90.00
_cell.angle_gamma   90.00
#
_symmetry.space_group_name_H-M   'P 1'
#
loop_
_entity.id
_entity.type
_entity.pdbx_description
1 polymer ?
#
loop_
_entity_poly.entity_id
_entity_poly.type
_entity_poly.pdbx_seq_one_letter_code
_entity_poly.pdbx_strand_id
1 'polypeptide(L)'
;MQVNKRITHIIAFVCTVLVAAALFVYWGNGKRVTFCDEVYTYTIVNSNSLASYNVNSWMSGDDFVRALTHDGSDYYEQMLTNIKSDKVHPPLYYVLVYISAKLAGTRLTVWTGLIVNLAAFLGTAVILFLIFKKLFEKPVAQALGTIGILWTQCMISDAMLIRMYMLYTFFTALFAYANLRLMTEKDEGTRARKASVQVFDYALLALSVVGGFMTQYYFVFFVMGFGLFAMIYNIVNKKYLKILKYAVSMVVAAFIFNMLWGCWFEAITSNTHSASVIGNAKGVLSHLGSIFSAYKLVIMYVFEKAYKVFMVLIPLLIASFYILTKKENRVLRAYAGGVYGVAFMYAVIINILTPDYLSSTRYYYAAMMLILLATVICVFAIAECFVGGEGRRSVLVSAGVGAAVVALNAVLTVTGFGIDYYPDTEEYDDTTKLLESYSGIPWIIGGDMNWLIDSAMFDYTIPERIMPLNINGEVADGAFDGVDEFILAQSDDSEFITQKNLYNFIMATGKNVEVEKLASRGYVNYFYCRTTDGDSAGQQAVDDFIDKNKDTIWLVVNDDGWYDAEKLFPDGEPENVLFIDSDTAYDTEGKYKGCTHAAIITSLYGDDVVDVAVYYMIGSTGSFYGSEYVGTADNGTVAVYSCDRITE
;
A
#
# COMPACT_ATOMS: atom_id res chain seq x y z
N MET A 1 -32.21 -19.40 35.57
CA MET A 1 -32.19 -19.16 34.11
C MET A 1 -31.41 -17.90 33.71
N GLN A 2 -31.62 -16.75 34.35
CA GLN A 2 -30.89 -15.49 34.01
C GLN A 2 -29.38 -15.56 34.25
N VAL A 3 -28.89 -16.23 35.30
CA VAL A 3 -27.46 -16.39 35.58
C VAL A 3 -26.75 -17.17 34.47
N ASN A 4 -27.35 -18.25 33.98
CA ASN A 4 -26.83 -19.05 32.88
C ASN A 4 -26.73 -18.23 31.55
N LYS A 5 -27.71 -17.39 31.23
CA LYS A 5 -27.72 -16.57 30.02
C LYS A 5 -26.55 -15.56 30.04
N ARG A 6 -26.28 -14.93 31.20
CA ARG A 6 -25.16 -13.99 31.36
C ARG A 6 -23.81 -14.68 31.21
N ILE A 7 -23.63 -15.85 31.79
CA ILE A 7 -22.39 -16.64 31.70
C ILE A 7 -22.14 -17.03 30.25
N THR A 8 -23.14 -17.49 29.51
CA THR A 8 -23.00 -17.88 28.10
C THR A 8 -22.56 -16.71 27.21
N HIS A 9 -23.07 -15.48 27.45
CA HIS A 9 -22.60 -14.30 26.73
C HIS A 9 -21.14 -13.94 27.06
N ILE A 10 -20.71 -14.10 28.32
CA ILE A 10 -19.32 -13.87 28.72
C ILE A 10 -18.40 -14.90 28.05
N ILE A 11 -18.77 -16.17 28.08
CA ILE A 11 -18.01 -17.25 27.42
C ILE A 11 -17.89 -16.94 25.91
N ALA A 12 -18.99 -16.62 25.23
CA ALA A 12 -18.98 -16.29 23.81
C ALA A 12 -18.06 -15.10 23.51
N PHE A 13 -18.09 -14.06 24.35
CA PHE A 13 -17.21 -12.91 24.23
C PHE A 13 -15.73 -13.29 24.37
N VAL A 14 -15.39 -14.01 25.45
CA VAL A 14 -14.00 -14.44 25.71
C VAL A 14 -13.49 -15.34 24.59
N CYS A 15 -14.29 -16.33 24.16
CA CYS A 15 -13.93 -17.19 23.03
C CYS A 15 -13.70 -16.39 21.75
N THR A 16 -14.54 -15.39 21.46
CA THR A 16 -14.37 -14.54 20.28
C THR A 16 -13.04 -13.79 20.32
N VAL A 17 -12.68 -13.18 21.45
CA VAL A 17 -11.43 -12.45 21.60
C VAL A 17 -10.22 -13.38 21.51
N LEU A 18 -10.29 -14.57 22.11
CA LEU A 18 -9.21 -15.56 22.04
C LEU A 18 -9.01 -16.08 20.61
N VAL A 19 -10.09 -16.35 19.88
CA VAL A 19 -10.02 -16.77 18.46
C VAL A 19 -9.44 -15.64 17.61
N ALA A 20 -9.87 -14.39 17.83
CA ALA A 20 -9.29 -13.24 17.14
C ALA A 20 -7.79 -13.10 17.41
N ALA A 21 -7.38 -13.23 18.67
CA ALA A 21 -5.95 -13.18 19.03
C ALA A 21 -5.15 -14.32 18.37
N ALA A 22 -5.66 -15.56 18.42
CA ALA A 22 -5.01 -16.71 17.81
C ALA A 22 -4.90 -16.55 16.28
N LEU A 23 -5.94 -16.06 15.63
CA LEU A 23 -5.95 -15.77 14.20
C LEU A 23 -4.88 -14.74 13.83
N PHE A 24 -4.81 -13.63 14.58
CA PHE A 24 -3.82 -12.58 14.34
C PHE A 24 -2.40 -13.10 14.54
N VAL A 25 -2.15 -13.85 15.63
CA VAL A 25 -0.82 -14.41 15.93
C VAL A 25 -0.39 -15.42 14.89
N TYR A 26 -1.31 -16.25 14.40
CA TYR A 26 -1.02 -17.20 13.32
C TYR A 26 -0.48 -16.50 12.07
N TRP A 27 -1.20 -15.50 11.57
CA TRP A 27 -0.78 -14.74 10.39
C TRP A 27 0.42 -13.84 10.68
N GLY A 28 0.48 -13.21 11.84
CA GLY A 28 1.59 -12.35 12.23
C GLY A 28 2.92 -13.10 12.33
N ASN A 29 2.91 -14.35 12.79
CA ASN A 29 4.12 -15.17 12.83
C ASN A 29 4.59 -15.62 11.43
N GLY A 30 3.68 -15.67 10.46
CA GLY A 30 4.04 -15.96 9.07
C GLY A 30 4.53 -14.72 8.29
N LYS A 31 4.30 -13.49 8.80
CA LYS A 31 4.75 -12.28 8.11
C LYS A 31 6.27 -12.13 8.22
N ARG A 32 6.97 -12.26 7.10
CA ARG A 32 8.43 -12.20 7.00
C ARG A 32 8.93 -10.93 6.31
N VAL A 33 8.16 -10.42 5.36
CA VAL A 33 8.54 -9.29 4.49
C VAL A 33 7.72 -8.06 4.84
N THR A 34 8.30 -6.91 4.65
CA THR A 34 7.62 -5.62 4.71
C THR A 34 7.24 -5.14 3.30
N PHE A 35 6.15 -4.41 3.21
CA PHE A 35 5.82 -3.60 2.04
C PHE A 35 6.53 -2.25 2.15
N CYS A 36 6.87 -1.60 1.04
CA CYS A 36 7.59 -0.33 1.05
C CYS A 36 6.97 0.74 2.00
N ASP A 37 5.67 0.87 2.00
CA ASP A 37 4.97 1.78 2.92
C ASP A 37 5.16 1.43 4.40
N GLU A 38 5.42 0.17 4.73
CA GLU A 38 5.66 -0.27 6.11
C GLU A 38 7.04 0.17 6.58
N VAL A 39 8.04 0.10 5.70
CA VAL A 39 9.37 0.66 5.96
C VAL A 39 9.25 2.17 6.20
N TYR A 40 8.52 2.86 5.34
CA TYR A 40 8.25 4.29 5.51
C TYR A 40 7.60 4.62 6.86
N THR A 41 6.75 3.73 7.40
CA THR A 41 6.23 3.87 8.76
C THR A 41 7.35 3.86 9.80
N TYR A 42 8.30 2.92 9.72
CA TYR A 42 9.42 2.84 10.64
C TYR A 42 10.37 4.03 10.49
N THR A 43 10.65 4.44 9.25
CA THR A 43 11.50 5.60 8.95
C THR A 43 10.91 6.89 9.54
N ILE A 44 9.62 7.16 9.34
CA ILE A 44 8.94 8.32 9.94
C ILE A 44 9.10 8.32 11.47
N VAL A 45 8.94 7.15 12.09
CA VAL A 45 8.89 7.03 13.55
C VAL A 45 10.25 7.11 14.19
N ASN A 46 11.29 6.55 13.57
CA ASN A 46 12.55 6.26 14.26
C ASN A 46 13.79 6.87 13.59
N SER A 47 13.66 7.46 12.43
CA SER A 47 14.77 8.01 11.68
C SER A 47 14.99 9.49 12.00
N ASN A 48 16.23 9.91 11.94
CA ASN A 48 16.64 11.31 12.16
C ASN A 48 16.19 12.22 11.01
N SER A 49 16.04 11.64 9.80
CA SER A 49 15.43 12.29 8.63
C SER A 49 14.77 11.20 7.77
N LEU A 50 13.90 11.59 6.86
CA LEU A 50 13.21 10.65 5.96
C LEU A 50 14.15 9.87 5.01
N ALA A 51 15.44 10.18 4.98
CA ALA A 51 16.47 9.43 4.29
C ALA A 51 17.83 9.75 4.93
N SER A 52 18.26 8.98 5.92
CA SER A 52 19.44 9.31 6.74
C SER A 52 20.53 8.26 6.78
N TYR A 53 20.69 7.47 5.75
CA TYR A 53 21.89 6.64 5.61
C TYR A 53 22.88 7.28 4.64
N ASN A 54 24.17 7.03 4.87
CA ASN A 54 25.21 7.48 3.97
C ASN A 54 25.16 6.67 2.68
N VAL A 55 24.92 7.33 1.57
CA VAL A 55 24.99 6.71 0.24
C VAL A 55 26.44 6.67 -0.27
N ASN A 56 26.71 5.78 -1.20
CA ASN A 56 28.02 5.61 -1.84
C ASN A 56 29.17 5.33 -0.85
N SER A 57 28.87 4.72 0.29
CA SER A 57 29.85 4.32 1.29
C SER A 57 29.49 2.98 1.92
N TRP A 58 30.52 2.17 2.22
CA TRP A 58 30.31 0.88 2.88
C TRP A 58 29.94 1.05 4.35
N MET A 59 28.96 0.26 4.77
CA MET A 59 28.56 0.11 6.16
C MET A 59 28.21 -1.33 6.46
N SER A 60 28.03 -1.70 7.73
CA SER A 60 27.48 -3.01 8.06
C SER A 60 26.00 -3.06 7.72
N GLY A 61 25.48 -4.26 7.40
CA GLY A 61 24.05 -4.44 7.17
C GLY A 61 23.21 -4.04 8.40
N ASP A 62 23.67 -4.35 9.60
CA ASP A 62 23.03 -3.93 10.84
C ASP A 62 23.00 -2.38 11.02
N ASP A 63 24.04 -1.65 10.61
CA ASP A 63 24.06 -0.18 10.67
C ASP A 63 23.10 0.42 9.64
N PHE A 64 23.02 -0.18 8.45
CA PHE A 64 22.07 0.24 7.43
C PHE A 64 20.63 0.08 7.91
N VAL A 65 20.28 -1.10 8.42
CA VAL A 65 18.94 -1.37 8.95
C VAL A 65 18.64 -0.49 10.16
N ARG A 66 19.62 -0.22 11.01
CA ARG A 66 19.47 0.75 12.12
C ARG A 66 19.22 2.16 11.61
N ALA A 67 19.91 2.61 10.59
CA ALA A 67 19.69 3.93 10.00
C ALA A 67 18.26 4.07 9.44
N LEU A 68 17.72 2.99 8.84
CA LEU A 68 16.33 2.96 8.36
C LEU A 68 15.31 2.86 9.48
N THR A 69 15.63 2.19 10.58
CA THR A 69 14.62 1.78 11.57
C THR A 69 14.78 2.44 12.93
N HIS A 70 15.97 2.54 13.49
CA HIS A 70 16.21 3.18 14.78
C HIS A 70 17.65 3.06 15.28
N ASP A 71 18.29 4.15 15.68
CA ASP A 71 19.64 4.17 16.24
C ASP A 71 19.72 4.17 17.79
N GLY A 72 18.59 4.05 18.47
CA GLY A 72 18.52 4.00 19.94
C GLY A 72 18.31 5.33 20.64
N SER A 73 18.31 6.46 19.94
CA SER A 73 18.08 7.78 20.55
C SER A 73 16.59 8.10 20.73
N ASP A 74 16.27 9.20 21.40
CA ASP A 74 14.90 9.64 21.61
C ASP A 74 14.47 10.66 20.56
N TYR A 75 13.74 10.21 19.56
CA TYR A 75 13.34 11.00 18.40
C TYR A 75 11.87 11.47 18.43
N TYR A 76 11.23 11.59 19.58
CA TYR A 76 9.82 11.99 19.61
C TYR A 76 9.56 13.30 18.86
N GLU A 77 10.38 14.33 19.11
CA GLU A 77 10.26 15.62 18.41
C GLU A 77 10.58 15.48 16.92
N GLN A 78 11.55 14.65 16.56
CA GLN A 78 11.89 14.38 15.18
C GLN A 78 10.77 13.62 14.47
N MET A 79 10.16 12.62 15.11
CA MET A 79 8.98 11.93 14.58
C MET A 79 7.85 12.93 14.27
N LEU A 80 7.55 13.85 15.19
CA LEU A 80 6.53 14.87 14.93
C LEU A 80 6.91 15.80 13.78
N THR A 81 8.20 16.12 13.63
CA THR A 81 8.73 16.89 12.51
C THR A 81 8.59 16.11 11.21
N ASN A 82 8.95 14.84 11.19
CA ASN A 82 8.80 13.97 10.03
C ASN A 82 7.34 13.86 9.57
N ILE A 83 6.40 13.66 10.50
CA ILE A 83 4.96 13.60 10.18
C ILE A 83 4.46 14.94 9.61
N LYS A 84 4.92 16.07 10.15
CA LYS A 84 4.57 17.39 9.61
C LYS A 84 5.17 17.63 8.23
N SER A 85 6.37 17.10 7.96
CA SER A 85 7.02 17.20 6.65
C SER A 85 6.36 16.28 5.62
N ASP A 86 5.91 15.09 6.02
CA ASP A 86 5.16 14.15 5.19
C ASP A 86 3.84 14.74 4.67
N LYS A 87 3.14 15.54 5.48
CA LYS A 87 1.89 16.26 5.14
C LYS A 87 0.73 15.38 4.66
N VAL A 88 0.89 14.06 4.64
CA VAL A 88 -0.13 13.12 4.12
C VAL A 88 -0.90 12.46 5.25
N HIS A 89 -0.22 12.15 6.36
CA HIS A 89 -0.75 11.27 7.38
C HIS A 89 -0.92 11.96 8.73
N PRO A 90 -2.05 11.73 9.43
CA PRO A 90 -2.23 12.16 10.82
C PRO A 90 -1.36 11.35 11.79
N PRO A 91 -1.07 11.88 13.02
CA PRO A 91 -0.01 11.37 13.87
C PRO A 91 -0.33 10.12 14.70
N LEU A 92 -1.60 9.77 14.93
CA LEU A 92 -1.96 8.79 15.98
C LEU A 92 -1.30 7.42 15.79
N TYR A 93 -1.30 6.90 14.57
CA TYR A 93 -0.71 5.61 14.29
C TYR A 93 0.80 5.61 14.55
N TYR A 94 1.49 6.64 14.09
CA TYR A 94 2.93 6.80 14.27
C TYR A 94 3.33 6.96 15.74
N VAL A 95 2.55 7.69 16.53
CA VAL A 95 2.74 7.79 17.99
C VAL A 95 2.62 6.42 18.65
N LEU A 96 1.64 5.60 18.23
CA LEU A 96 1.49 4.24 18.78
C LEU A 96 2.64 3.32 18.37
N VAL A 97 3.11 3.41 17.12
CA VAL A 97 4.28 2.66 16.66
C VAL A 97 5.55 3.12 17.36
N TYR A 98 5.71 4.43 17.61
CA TYR A 98 6.81 4.98 18.41
C TYR A 98 6.83 4.39 19.83
N ILE A 99 5.68 4.35 20.50
CA ILE A 99 5.57 3.75 21.84
C ILE A 99 5.95 2.26 21.78
N SER A 100 5.47 1.53 20.76
CA SER A 100 5.81 0.12 20.56
C SER A 100 7.31 -0.07 20.33
N ALA A 101 7.94 0.77 19.50
CA ALA A 101 9.38 0.73 19.23
C ALA A 101 10.20 0.99 20.49
N LYS A 102 9.80 1.97 21.32
CA LYS A 102 10.46 2.24 22.62
C LYS A 102 10.36 1.06 23.58
N LEU A 103 9.24 0.32 23.56
CA LEU A 103 9.09 -0.88 24.40
C LEU A 103 9.87 -2.08 23.85
N ALA A 104 10.07 -2.16 22.54
CA ALA A 104 10.85 -3.22 21.90
C ALA A 104 12.37 -3.03 22.07
N GLY A 105 12.83 -1.81 22.34
CA GLY A 105 14.26 -1.46 22.44
C GLY A 105 14.92 -1.19 21.10
N THR A 106 16.20 -1.54 20.95
CA THR A 106 17.01 -1.15 19.78
C THR A 106 16.84 -2.06 18.55
N ARG A 107 16.15 -3.19 18.68
CA ARG A 107 15.97 -4.14 17.57
C ARG A 107 14.52 -4.18 17.14
N LEU A 108 14.20 -3.50 16.05
CA LEU A 108 12.87 -3.52 15.47
C LEU A 108 12.65 -4.82 14.69
N THR A 109 11.41 -5.28 14.73
CA THR A 109 10.93 -6.45 13.99
C THR A 109 9.57 -6.11 13.40
N VAL A 110 9.04 -6.97 12.53
CA VAL A 110 7.65 -6.83 12.04
C VAL A 110 6.64 -6.74 13.20
N TRP A 111 6.91 -7.42 14.32
CA TRP A 111 6.05 -7.38 15.51
C TRP A 111 6.00 -6.01 16.18
N THR A 112 7.01 -5.16 16.01
CA THR A 112 6.99 -3.79 16.55
C THR A 112 5.80 -2.99 16.01
N GLY A 113 5.50 -3.09 14.71
CA GLY A 113 4.30 -2.49 14.12
C GLY A 113 3.05 -3.33 14.30
N LEU A 114 3.17 -4.66 14.16
CA LEU A 114 2.03 -5.58 14.28
C LEU A 114 1.35 -5.54 15.64
N ILE A 115 2.02 -5.22 16.74
CA ILE A 115 1.38 -5.14 18.06
C ILE A 115 0.36 -3.99 18.14
N VAL A 116 0.59 -2.90 17.40
CA VAL A 116 -0.37 -1.79 17.27
C VAL A 116 -1.59 -2.26 16.48
N ASN A 117 -1.36 -2.98 15.39
CA ASN A 117 -2.43 -3.57 14.59
C ASN A 117 -3.18 -4.66 15.36
N LEU A 118 -2.50 -5.47 16.19
CA LEU A 118 -3.14 -6.45 17.09
C LEU A 118 -4.13 -5.76 18.04
N ALA A 119 -3.69 -4.68 18.68
CA ALA A 119 -4.57 -3.93 19.58
C ALA A 119 -5.80 -3.37 18.85
N ALA A 120 -5.62 -2.82 17.65
CA ALA A 120 -6.70 -2.33 16.79
C ALA A 120 -7.64 -3.47 16.31
N PHE A 121 -7.08 -4.61 15.91
CA PHE A 121 -7.82 -5.79 15.47
C PHE A 121 -8.68 -6.39 16.60
N LEU A 122 -8.11 -6.54 17.80
CA LEU A 122 -8.85 -7.00 18.98
C LEU A 122 -9.89 -5.97 19.40
N GLY A 123 -9.58 -4.68 19.33
CA GLY A 123 -10.56 -3.61 19.54
C GLY A 123 -11.73 -3.71 18.55
N THR A 124 -11.45 -3.96 17.27
CA THR A 124 -12.46 -4.18 16.23
C THR A 124 -13.31 -5.41 16.55
N ALA A 125 -12.70 -6.52 16.95
CA ALA A 125 -13.40 -7.74 17.38
C ALA A 125 -14.39 -7.46 18.53
N VAL A 126 -13.96 -6.72 19.55
CA VAL A 126 -14.80 -6.30 20.67
C VAL A 126 -15.98 -5.45 20.19
N ILE A 127 -15.73 -4.48 19.33
CA ILE A 127 -16.77 -3.58 18.82
C ILE A 127 -17.78 -4.34 17.94
N LEU A 128 -17.32 -5.19 17.04
CA LEU A 128 -18.20 -6.03 16.21
C LEU A 128 -19.06 -6.94 17.09
N PHE A 129 -18.48 -7.59 18.11
CA PHE A 129 -19.23 -8.39 19.07
C PHE A 129 -20.32 -7.57 19.78
N LEU A 130 -20.01 -6.33 20.19
CA LEU A 130 -20.96 -5.42 20.83
C LEU A 130 -22.08 -4.99 19.86
N ILE A 131 -21.78 -4.79 18.57
CA ILE A 131 -22.80 -4.54 17.54
C ILE A 131 -23.73 -5.73 17.42
N PHE A 132 -23.19 -6.94 17.24
CA PHE A 132 -24.00 -8.15 17.16
C PHE A 132 -24.82 -8.40 18.43
N LYS A 133 -24.26 -8.14 19.61
CA LYS A 133 -24.96 -8.24 20.90
C LYS A 133 -26.13 -7.27 21.02
N LYS A 134 -26.05 -6.11 20.36
CA LYS A 134 -27.16 -5.15 20.31
C LYS A 134 -28.28 -5.57 19.35
N LEU A 135 -27.93 -6.31 18.30
CA LEU A 135 -28.85 -6.69 17.23
C LEU A 135 -29.43 -8.09 17.40
N PHE A 136 -28.71 -9.01 18.02
CA PHE A 136 -29.07 -10.41 18.16
C PHE A 136 -28.95 -10.88 19.62
N GLU A 137 -29.94 -11.65 20.09
CA GLU A 137 -29.95 -12.14 21.46
C GLU A 137 -29.07 -13.38 21.68
N LYS A 138 -28.77 -14.13 20.63
CA LYS A 138 -28.08 -15.42 20.71
C LYS A 138 -26.55 -15.23 20.78
N PRO A 139 -25.88 -15.69 21.87
CA PRO A 139 -24.42 -15.58 22.01
C PRO A 139 -23.64 -16.19 20.86
N VAL A 140 -24.16 -17.29 20.29
CA VAL A 140 -23.58 -17.98 19.15
C VAL A 140 -23.57 -17.09 17.88
N ALA A 141 -24.67 -16.38 17.60
CA ALA A 141 -24.74 -15.45 16.48
C ALA A 141 -23.78 -14.27 16.68
N GLN A 142 -23.60 -13.81 17.92
CA GLN A 142 -22.68 -12.75 18.27
C GLN A 142 -21.23 -13.16 18.02
N ALA A 143 -20.82 -14.35 18.49
CA ALA A 143 -19.46 -14.86 18.33
C ALA A 143 -19.15 -15.19 16.86
N LEU A 144 -19.97 -16.03 16.23
CA LEU A 144 -19.71 -16.49 14.85
C LEU A 144 -19.88 -15.39 13.81
N GLY A 145 -20.77 -14.43 14.03
CA GLY A 145 -20.88 -13.23 13.18
C GLY A 145 -19.62 -12.38 13.23
N THR A 146 -19.07 -12.19 14.42
CA THR A 146 -17.81 -11.46 14.60
C THR A 146 -16.63 -12.21 13.96
N ILE A 147 -16.45 -13.50 14.31
CA ILE A 147 -15.36 -14.32 13.78
C ILE A 147 -15.46 -14.44 12.25
N GLY A 148 -16.67 -14.57 11.70
CA GLY A 148 -16.88 -14.65 10.26
C GLY A 148 -16.42 -13.41 9.49
N ILE A 149 -16.53 -12.22 10.09
CA ILE A 149 -15.98 -10.99 9.51
C ILE A 149 -14.44 -10.97 9.63
N LEU A 150 -13.94 -11.27 10.85
CA LEU A 150 -12.49 -11.21 11.12
C LEU A 150 -11.68 -12.21 10.30
N TRP A 151 -12.28 -13.35 9.95
CA TRP A 151 -11.63 -14.40 9.14
C TRP A 151 -11.87 -14.19 7.64
N THR A 152 -11.87 -12.97 7.20
CA THR A 152 -11.88 -12.66 5.77
C THR A 152 -10.50 -12.22 5.33
N GLN A 153 -10.15 -12.48 4.09
CA GLN A 153 -8.91 -12.02 3.47
C GLN A 153 -8.72 -10.52 3.71
N CYS A 154 -9.75 -9.72 3.47
CA CYS A 154 -9.72 -8.28 3.66
C CYS A 154 -9.30 -7.87 5.09
N MET A 155 -9.90 -8.48 6.13
CA MET A 155 -9.58 -8.15 7.52
C MET A 155 -8.19 -8.63 7.94
N ILE A 156 -7.72 -9.74 7.38
CA ILE A 156 -6.38 -10.26 7.63
C ILE A 156 -5.34 -9.41 6.91
N SER A 157 -5.58 -9.05 5.64
CA SER A 157 -4.72 -8.13 4.89
C SER A 157 -4.58 -6.79 5.60
N ASP A 158 -5.69 -6.21 6.07
CA ASP A 158 -5.69 -4.96 6.85
C ASP A 158 -4.89 -5.10 8.16
N ALA A 159 -5.07 -6.23 8.86
CA ALA A 159 -4.38 -6.51 10.12
C ALA A 159 -2.87 -6.72 9.94
N MET A 160 -2.46 -7.34 8.84
CA MET A 160 -1.05 -7.66 8.56
C MET A 160 -0.28 -6.49 7.93
N LEU A 161 -0.93 -5.49 7.38
CA LEU A 161 -0.28 -4.30 6.83
C LEU A 161 0.10 -3.34 7.96
N ILE A 162 1.41 -3.12 8.18
CA ILE A 162 1.95 -2.25 9.24
C ILE A 162 1.78 -0.77 8.83
N ARG A 163 0.53 -0.36 8.70
CA ARG A 163 0.08 0.99 8.37
C ARG A 163 -1.18 1.31 9.18
N MET A 164 -1.60 2.55 9.14
CA MET A 164 -2.73 3.07 9.90
C MET A 164 -4.09 2.43 9.58
N TYR A 165 -4.21 1.58 8.55
CA TYR A 165 -5.52 1.14 8.04
C TYR A 165 -6.28 0.27 9.04
N MET A 166 -5.62 -0.65 9.76
CA MET A 166 -6.30 -1.45 10.79
C MET A 166 -6.82 -0.58 11.96
N LEU A 167 -6.06 0.45 12.36
CA LEU A 167 -6.50 1.41 13.36
C LEU A 167 -7.66 2.27 12.82
N TYR A 168 -7.61 2.63 11.55
CA TYR A 168 -8.69 3.32 10.84
C TYR A 168 -9.97 2.49 10.80
N THR A 169 -9.87 1.19 10.51
CA THR A 169 -10.97 0.22 10.54
C THR A 169 -11.55 0.10 11.95
N PHE A 170 -10.72 0.10 13.00
CA PHE A 170 -11.18 0.12 14.39
C PHE A 170 -12.04 1.36 14.69
N PHE A 171 -11.57 2.57 14.35
CA PHE A 171 -12.35 3.78 14.60
C PHE A 171 -13.62 3.84 13.74
N THR A 172 -13.61 3.29 12.53
CA THR A 172 -14.79 3.14 11.68
C THR A 172 -15.82 2.21 12.32
N ALA A 173 -15.39 1.07 12.85
CA ALA A 173 -16.26 0.15 13.60
C ALA A 173 -16.82 0.82 14.86
N LEU A 174 -15.98 1.55 15.61
CA LEU A 174 -16.38 2.27 16.81
C LEU A 174 -17.44 3.35 16.50
N PHE A 175 -17.25 4.08 15.39
CA PHE A 175 -18.19 5.09 14.92
C PHE A 175 -19.53 4.46 14.49
N ALA A 176 -19.49 3.32 13.78
CA ALA A 176 -20.68 2.55 13.45
C ALA A 176 -21.42 2.06 14.70
N TYR A 177 -20.70 1.59 15.72
CA TYR A 177 -21.27 1.18 17.01
C TYR A 177 -21.89 2.35 17.78
N ALA A 178 -21.21 3.50 17.82
CA ALA A 178 -21.75 4.71 18.46
C ALA A 178 -23.07 5.14 17.81
N ASN A 179 -23.17 5.10 16.47
CA ASN A 179 -24.41 5.36 15.75
C ASN A 179 -25.51 4.34 16.11
N LEU A 180 -25.20 3.04 16.19
CA LEU A 180 -26.15 2.02 16.61
C LEU A 180 -26.67 2.28 18.04
N ARG A 181 -25.81 2.69 18.97
CA ARG A 181 -26.20 3.03 20.34
C ARG A 181 -27.23 4.17 20.37
N LEU A 182 -26.98 5.23 19.60
CA LEU A 182 -27.90 6.39 19.49
C LEU A 182 -29.25 6.01 18.86
N MET A 183 -29.25 5.06 17.91
CA MET A 183 -30.49 4.55 17.30
C MET A 183 -31.32 3.68 18.26
N THR A 184 -30.63 2.88 19.10
CA THR A 184 -31.26 1.88 19.99
C THR A 184 -31.52 2.40 21.41
N GLU A 185 -31.27 3.68 21.66
CA GLU A 185 -31.51 4.30 22.96
C GLU A 185 -33.01 4.19 23.36
N LYS A 186 -33.28 3.47 24.46
CA LYS A 186 -34.62 3.36 25.02
C LYS A 186 -34.93 4.54 25.95
N ASP A 187 -36.19 4.95 25.95
CA ASP A 187 -36.67 6.04 26.81
C ASP A 187 -36.87 5.63 28.29
N GLU A 188 -36.50 4.41 28.66
CA GLU A 188 -36.71 3.83 29.99
C GLU A 188 -35.54 4.12 30.94
N GLY A 189 -35.80 4.68 32.10
CA GLY A 189 -34.83 4.91 33.18
C GLY A 189 -35.03 6.24 33.95
N THR A 190 -34.36 6.38 35.09
CA THR A 190 -34.36 7.62 35.86
C THR A 190 -33.68 8.73 35.02
N ARG A 191 -34.12 10.00 35.20
CA ARG A 191 -33.61 11.15 34.46
C ARG A 191 -32.06 11.25 34.54
N ALA A 192 -31.47 11.01 35.70
CA ALA A 192 -30.02 11.07 35.91
C ALA A 192 -29.28 9.96 35.17
N ARG A 193 -29.77 8.72 35.24
CA ARG A 193 -29.19 7.57 34.52
C ARG A 193 -29.31 7.73 33.02
N LYS A 194 -30.44 8.27 32.55
CA LYS A 194 -30.63 8.59 31.15
C LYS A 194 -29.66 9.64 30.66
N ALA A 195 -29.42 10.71 31.44
CA ALA A 195 -28.46 11.77 31.10
C ALA A 195 -27.03 11.25 31.02
N SER A 196 -26.56 10.44 31.98
CA SER A 196 -25.21 9.89 31.97
C SER A 196 -24.96 8.93 30.78
N VAL A 197 -25.94 8.10 30.44
CA VAL A 197 -25.84 7.21 29.26
C VAL A 197 -25.80 8.02 27.97
N GLN A 198 -26.60 9.08 27.85
CA GLN A 198 -26.57 9.94 26.68
C GLN A 198 -25.22 10.66 26.54
N VAL A 199 -24.69 11.22 27.62
CA VAL A 199 -23.37 11.87 27.61
C VAL A 199 -22.29 10.87 27.15
N PHE A 200 -22.31 9.66 27.68
CA PHE A 200 -21.38 8.61 27.26
C PHE A 200 -21.51 8.28 25.76
N ASP A 201 -22.74 8.14 25.22
CA ASP A 201 -22.96 7.78 23.82
C ASP A 201 -22.48 8.88 22.86
N TYR A 202 -22.70 10.16 23.19
CA TYR A 202 -22.18 11.30 22.41
C TYR A 202 -20.67 11.49 22.59
N ALA A 203 -20.12 11.22 23.78
CA ALA A 203 -18.68 11.22 24.00
C ALA A 203 -17.98 10.11 23.19
N LEU A 204 -18.56 8.90 23.14
CA LEU A 204 -18.06 7.81 22.34
C LEU A 204 -18.10 8.15 20.84
N LEU A 205 -19.16 8.82 20.39
CA LEU A 205 -19.28 9.32 19.03
C LEU A 205 -18.16 10.33 18.72
N ALA A 206 -17.96 11.32 19.58
CA ALA A 206 -16.90 12.33 19.40
C ALA A 206 -15.50 11.69 19.44
N LEU A 207 -15.24 10.76 20.37
CA LEU A 207 -13.97 10.04 20.47
C LEU A 207 -13.66 9.25 19.21
N SER A 208 -14.66 8.55 18.64
CA SER A 208 -14.47 7.80 17.40
C SER A 208 -14.13 8.70 16.21
N VAL A 209 -14.70 9.92 16.17
CA VAL A 209 -14.41 10.91 15.14
C VAL A 209 -13.01 11.49 15.30
N VAL A 210 -12.64 11.92 16.51
CA VAL A 210 -11.28 12.41 16.80
C VAL A 210 -10.24 11.35 16.46
N GLY A 211 -10.40 10.13 16.96
CA GLY A 211 -9.48 9.03 16.70
C GLY A 211 -9.38 8.68 15.22
N GLY A 212 -10.51 8.66 14.51
CA GLY A 212 -10.55 8.42 13.08
C GLY A 212 -9.78 9.47 12.27
N PHE A 213 -10.00 10.76 12.56
CA PHE A 213 -9.26 11.85 11.90
C PHE A 213 -7.77 11.87 12.29
N MET A 214 -7.44 11.56 13.53
CA MET A 214 -6.05 11.43 13.99
C MET A 214 -5.32 10.23 13.36
N THR A 215 -6.06 9.34 12.67
CA THR A 215 -5.52 8.15 12.00
C THR A 215 -5.46 8.33 10.48
N GLN A 216 -6.53 8.89 9.87
CA GLN A 216 -6.60 9.07 8.41
C GLN A 216 -7.59 10.20 8.05
N TYR A 217 -7.16 11.16 7.23
CA TYR A 217 -8.02 12.29 6.82
C TYR A 217 -9.27 11.86 6.03
N TYR A 218 -9.21 10.75 5.31
CA TYR A 218 -10.38 10.21 4.59
C TYR A 218 -11.53 9.79 5.52
N PHE A 219 -11.32 9.81 6.84
CA PHE A 219 -12.40 9.60 7.82
C PHE A 219 -13.55 10.60 7.67
N VAL A 220 -13.29 11.76 7.08
CA VAL A 220 -14.32 12.77 6.76
C VAL A 220 -15.48 12.15 5.96
N PHE A 221 -15.21 11.24 5.06
CA PHE A 221 -16.26 10.62 4.24
C PHE A 221 -17.15 9.66 5.04
N PHE A 222 -16.60 8.97 6.03
CA PHE A 222 -17.42 8.21 6.99
C PHE A 222 -18.25 9.15 7.88
N VAL A 223 -17.68 10.27 8.34
CA VAL A 223 -18.42 11.27 9.11
C VAL A 223 -19.59 11.85 8.30
N MET A 224 -19.35 12.18 7.04
CA MET A 224 -20.40 12.65 6.13
C MET A 224 -21.49 11.59 5.92
N GLY A 225 -21.10 10.35 5.63
CA GLY A 225 -22.03 9.24 5.38
C GLY A 225 -22.87 8.90 6.60
N PHE A 226 -22.25 8.67 7.74
CA PHE A 226 -22.99 8.37 8.98
C PHE A 226 -23.78 9.60 9.47
N GLY A 227 -23.27 10.81 9.29
CA GLY A 227 -23.98 12.05 9.60
C GLY A 227 -25.27 12.18 8.79
N LEU A 228 -25.19 11.98 7.47
CA LEU A 228 -26.35 11.94 6.58
C LEU A 228 -27.35 10.84 6.97
N PHE A 229 -26.85 9.65 7.21
CA PHE A 229 -27.67 8.52 7.68
C PHE A 229 -28.37 8.84 9.00
N ALA A 230 -27.65 9.32 10.01
CA ALA A 230 -28.20 9.69 11.30
C ALA A 230 -29.24 10.83 11.17
N MET A 231 -28.98 11.81 10.31
CA MET A 231 -29.91 12.91 10.03
C MET A 231 -31.23 12.36 9.44
N ILE A 232 -31.14 11.58 8.37
CA ILE A 232 -32.32 10.99 7.71
C ILE A 232 -33.11 10.11 8.71
N TYR A 233 -32.40 9.24 9.45
CA TYR A 233 -33.04 8.36 10.44
C TYR A 233 -33.80 9.15 11.52
N ASN A 234 -33.21 10.21 12.05
CA ASN A 234 -33.82 11.03 13.10
C ASN A 234 -34.96 11.91 12.57
N ILE A 235 -34.88 12.43 11.32
CA ILE A 235 -35.99 13.15 10.67
C ILE A 235 -37.19 12.23 10.51
N VAL A 236 -36.99 11.02 9.94
CA VAL A 236 -38.07 10.04 9.73
C VAL A 236 -38.72 9.61 11.05
N ASN A 237 -37.94 9.59 12.15
CA ASN A 237 -38.43 9.26 13.48
C ASN A 237 -38.85 10.49 14.29
N LYS A 238 -38.85 11.71 13.73
CA LYS A 238 -39.21 12.99 14.37
C LYS A 238 -38.38 13.31 15.63
N LYS A 239 -37.10 12.90 15.67
CA LYS A 239 -36.17 13.07 16.80
C LYS A 239 -35.20 14.24 16.56
N TYR A 240 -35.70 15.43 16.29
CA TYR A 240 -34.91 16.60 15.88
C TYR A 240 -33.83 17.01 16.90
N LEU A 241 -34.12 16.90 18.23
CA LEU A 241 -33.13 17.21 19.26
C LEU A 241 -31.89 16.28 19.18
N LYS A 242 -32.05 15.05 18.70
CA LYS A 242 -30.89 14.15 18.49
C LYS A 242 -30.01 14.63 17.35
N ILE A 243 -30.56 15.27 16.32
CA ILE A 243 -29.80 15.87 15.22
C ILE A 243 -28.91 16.99 15.75
N LEU A 244 -29.50 17.88 16.58
CA LEU A 244 -28.73 18.97 17.19
C LEU A 244 -27.60 18.44 18.08
N LYS A 245 -27.88 17.47 18.95
CA LYS A 245 -26.85 16.85 19.83
C LYS A 245 -25.75 16.16 19.01
N TYR A 246 -26.11 15.51 17.91
CA TYR A 246 -25.16 14.89 16.98
C TYR A 246 -24.25 15.96 16.37
N ALA A 247 -24.83 17.04 15.83
CA ALA A 247 -24.08 18.15 15.25
C ALA A 247 -23.13 18.81 16.27
N VAL A 248 -23.61 19.04 17.50
CA VAL A 248 -22.75 19.57 18.59
C VAL A 248 -21.59 18.63 18.87
N SER A 249 -21.81 17.30 18.90
CA SER A 249 -20.73 16.33 19.10
C SER A 249 -19.70 16.35 17.97
N MET A 250 -20.12 16.58 16.72
CA MET A 250 -19.21 16.74 15.58
C MET A 250 -18.37 18.02 15.70
N VAL A 251 -18.98 19.13 16.10
CA VAL A 251 -18.25 20.40 16.34
C VAL A 251 -17.24 20.25 17.47
N VAL A 252 -17.62 19.60 18.58
CA VAL A 252 -16.70 19.32 19.70
C VAL A 252 -15.55 18.41 19.23
N ALA A 253 -15.83 17.36 18.45
CA ALA A 253 -14.80 16.49 17.91
C ALA A 253 -13.84 17.24 16.97
N ALA A 254 -14.35 18.07 16.08
CA ALA A 254 -13.55 18.90 15.18
C ALA A 254 -12.66 19.88 15.97
N PHE A 255 -13.19 20.50 17.02
CA PHE A 255 -12.43 21.40 17.89
C PHE A 255 -11.30 20.65 18.61
N ILE A 256 -11.58 19.49 19.20
CA ILE A 256 -10.57 18.65 19.87
C ILE A 256 -9.50 18.22 18.86
N PHE A 257 -9.89 17.75 17.68
CA PHE A 257 -8.96 17.37 16.62
C PHE A 257 -8.04 18.54 16.23
N ASN A 258 -8.61 19.72 16.01
CA ASN A 258 -7.83 20.93 15.68
C ASN A 258 -6.87 21.34 16.81
N MET A 259 -7.25 21.16 18.08
CA MET A 259 -6.34 21.39 19.22
C MET A 259 -5.19 20.40 19.26
N LEU A 260 -5.44 19.14 18.96
CA LEU A 260 -4.43 18.06 18.98
C LEU A 260 -3.51 18.10 17.75
N TRP A 261 -4.02 18.53 16.59
CA TRP A 261 -3.31 18.52 15.32
C TRP A 261 -3.63 19.76 14.48
N GLY A 262 -3.19 20.94 14.95
CA GLY A 262 -3.52 22.25 14.35
C GLY A 262 -2.95 22.47 12.94
N CYS A 263 -1.91 21.72 12.54
CA CYS A 263 -1.32 21.83 11.20
C CYS A 263 -2.09 21.05 10.09
N TRP A 264 -3.20 20.37 10.42
CA TRP A 264 -3.95 19.54 9.47
C TRP A 264 -4.39 20.29 8.20
N PHE A 265 -4.77 21.57 8.34
CA PHE A 265 -5.25 22.36 7.20
C PHE A 265 -4.11 22.65 6.22
N GLU A 266 -2.94 23.05 6.72
CA GLU A 266 -1.74 23.23 5.91
C GLU A 266 -1.35 21.91 5.24
N ALA A 267 -1.34 20.81 5.99
CA ALA A 267 -1.05 19.48 5.47
C ALA A 267 -1.93 19.12 4.26
N ILE A 268 -3.25 19.32 4.36
CA ILE A 268 -4.18 19.01 3.27
C ILE A 268 -4.03 19.99 2.08
N THR A 269 -3.69 21.26 2.30
CA THR A 269 -3.68 22.26 1.23
C THR A 269 -2.36 22.39 0.50
N SER A 270 -1.24 21.98 1.11
CA SER A 270 0.11 22.17 0.55
C SER A 270 0.73 20.90 -0.07
N ASN A 271 0.00 19.79 -0.07
CA ASN A 271 0.48 18.51 -0.58
C ASN A 271 0.08 18.33 -2.06
N THR A 272 1.00 17.80 -2.88
CA THR A 272 0.75 17.46 -4.29
C THR A 272 -0.37 16.43 -4.46
N HIS A 273 -0.45 15.42 -3.56
CA HIS A 273 -1.55 14.46 -3.56
C HIS A 273 -2.91 15.13 -3.28
N SER A 274 -2.96 16.10 -2.37
CA SER A 274 -4.18 16.85 -2.09
C SER A 274 -4.57 17.76 -3.26
N ALA A 275 -3.61 18.32 -3.97
CA ALA A 275 -3.86 19.10 -5.19
C ALA A 275 -4.49 18.22 -6.29
N SER A 276 -4.01 16.98 -6.47
CA SER A 276 -4.60 15.98 -7.36
C SER A 276 -6.03 15.63 -6.94
N VAL A 277 -6.26 15.33 -5.66
CA VAL A 277 -7.59 15.05 -5.11
C VAL A 277 -8.56 16.21 -5.32
N ILE A 278 -8.13 17.46 -5.10
CA ILE A 278 -8.93 18.66 -5.34
C ILE A 278 -9.18 18.86 -6.84
N GLY A 279 -8.19 18.60 -7.68
CA GLY A 279 -8.32 18.62 -9.14
C GLY A 279 -9.37 17.62 -9.63
N ASN A 280 -9.30 16.39 -9.17
CA ASN A 280 -10.26 15.32 -9.48
C ASN A 280 -11.67 15.68 -8.98
N ALA A 281 -11.79 16.25 -7.78
CA ALA A 281 -13.08 16.71 -7.24
C ALA A 281 -13.74 17.80 -8.11
N LYS A 282 -12.96 18.72 -8.68
CA LYS A 282 -13.48 19.73 -9.62
C LYS A 282 -13.96 19.12 -10.94
N GLY A 283 -13.34 18.02 -11.36
CA GLY A 283 -13.72 17.26 -12.56
C GLY A 283 -14.93 16.33 -12.39
N VAL A 284 -15.46 16.14 -11.18
CA VAL A 284 -16.57 15.20 -10.87
C VAL A 284 -17.80 15.43 -11.74
N LEU A 285 -18.15 16.66 -12.04
CA LEU A 285 -19.31 16.98 -12.89
C LEU A 285 -19.11 16.54 -14.34
N SER A 286 -17.87 16.53 -14.85
CA SER A 286 -17.53 16.04 -16.18
C SER A 286 -17.40 14.51 -16.22
N HIS A 287 -17.26 13.85 -15.05
CA HIS A 287 -17.03 12.43 -14.90
C HIS A 287 -18.24 11.63 -14.40
N LEU A 288 -19.45 12.16 -14.50
CA LEU A 288 -20.67 11.42 -14.12
C LEU A 288 -20.79 10.04 -14.82
N GLY A 289 -20.24 9.92 -16.03
CA GLY A 289 -20.11 8.63 -16.73
C GLY A 289 -19.10 7.66 -16.08
N SER A 290 -18.04 8.19 -15.45
CA SER A 290 -17.02 7.39 -14.76
C SER A 290 -17.49 6.89 -13.39
N ILE A 291 -18.53 7.49 -12.79
CA ILE A 291 -19.14 6.99 -11.55
C ILE A 291 -19.68 5.57 -11.75
N PHE A 292 -20.25 5.28 -12.92
CA PHE A 292 -20.73 3.93 -13.27
C PHE A 292 -19.56 2.95 -13.47
N SER A 293 -18.46 3.43 -14.07
CA SER A 293 -17.22 2.64 -14.23
C SER A 293 -16.52 2.45 -12.89
N ALA A 294 -16.49 3.47 -12.04
CA ALA A 294 -15.97 3.40 -10.68
C ALA A 294 -16.79 2.42 -9.81
N TYR A 295 -18.11 2.46 -9.93
CA TYR A 295 -18.99 1.50 -9.27
C TYR A 295 -18.72 0.06 -9.74
N LYS A 296 -18.57 -0.13 -11.05
CA LYS A 296 -18.19 -1.42 -11.63
C LYS A 296 -16.84 -1.89 -11.10
N LEU A 297 -15.85 -1.01 -10.99
CA LEU A 297 -14.52 -1.31 -10.46
C LEU A 297 -14.56 -1.64 -8.97
N VAL A 298 -15.26 -0.87 -8.13
CA VAL A 298 -15.42 -1.16 -6.71
C VAL A 298 -16.13 -2.48 -6.49
N ILE A 299 -17.21 -2.72 -7.25
CA ILE A 299 -17.90 -4.00 -7.22
C ILE A 299 -16.99 -5.11 -7.73
N MET A 300 -16.36 -4.96 -8.88
CA MET A 300 -15.43 -5.95 -9.41
C MET A 300 -14.30 -6.21 -8.44
N TYR A 301 -13.74 -5.18 -7.82
CA TYR A 301 -12.63 -5.30 -6.90
C TYR A 301 -13.04 -5.97 -5.58
N VAL A 302 -14.12 -5.52 -4.94
CA VAL A 302 -14.70 -6.21 -3.77
C VAL A 302 -15.13 -7.62 -4.16
N PHE A 303 -15.56 -7.83 -5.42
CA PHE A 303 -16.01 -9.08 -5.96
C PHE A 303 -14.90 -9.92 -6.58
N GLU A 304 -13.81 -9.36 -7.08
CA GLU A 304 -12.70 -10.12 -7.66
C GLU A 304 -11.97 -10.92 -6.59
N LYS A 305 -11.83 -10.35 -5.42
CA LYS A 305 -11.23 -11.02 -4.25
C LYS A 305 -12.22 -11.90 -3.44
N ALA A 306 -13.54 -11.68 -3.58
CA ALA A 306 -14.58 -12.47 -2.93
C ALA A 306 -15.77 -12.80 -3.89
N TYR A 307 -15.55 -12.67 -5.16
CA TYR A 307 -16.47 -12.62 -6.29
C TYR A 307 -17.63 -13.61 -6.26
N LYS A 308 -17.32 -14.89 -6.07
CA LYS A 308 -18.34 -15.95 -6.14
C LYS A 308 -19.29 -15.93 -4.94
N VAL A 309 -18.82 -15.46 -3.81
CA VAL A 309 -19.60 -15.41 -2.55
C VAL A 309 -20.54 -14.22 -2.55
N PHE A 310 -20.07 -13.07 -3.00
CA PHE A 310 -20.89 -11.86 -3.00
C PHE A 310 -21.97 -11.87 -4.08
N MET A 311 -21.79 -12.55 -5.21
CA MET A 311 -22.87 -12.76 -6.18
C MET A 311 -24.07 -13.50 -5.59
N VAL A 312 -23.84 -14.40 -4.62
CA VAL A 312 -24.92 -15.07 -3.88
C VAL A 312 -25.46 -14.16 -2.77
N LEU A 313 -24.61 -13.35 -2.16
CA LEU A 313 -24.99 -12.51 -1.02
C LEU A 313 -25.77 -11.24 -1.41
N ILE A 314 -25.60 -10.68 -2.61
CA ILE A 314 -26.42 -9.54 -3.06
C ILE A 314 -27.90 -9.91 -3.22
N PRO A 315 -28.30 -11.01 -3.89
CA PRO A 315 -29.69 -11.46 -3.89
C PRO A 315 -30.23 -11.74 -2.48
N LEU A 316 -29.37 -12.29 -1.59
CA LEU A 316 -29.71 -12.49 -0.17
C LEU A 316 -29.91 -11.17 0.58
N LEU A 317 -29.11 -10.15 0.31
CA LEU A 317 -29.29 -8.80 0.83
C LEU A 317 -30.63 -8.20 0.36
N ILE A 318 -30.92 -8.31 -0.93
CA ILE A 318 -32.18 -7.83 -1.52
C ILE A 318 -33.37 -8.60 -0.93
N ALA A 319 -33.27 -9.92 -0.81
CA ALA A 319 -34.29 -10.76 -0.18
C ALA A 319 -34.47 -10.43 1.30
N SER A 320 -33.37 -10.15 2.03
CA SER A 320 -33.43 -9.75 3.43
C SER A 320 -34.12 -8.40 3.62
N PHE A 321 -33.90 -7.44 2.75
CA PHE A 321 -34.64 -6.19 2.74
C PHE A 321 -36.15 -6.40 2.60
N TYR A 322 -36.54 -7.36 1.78
CA TYR A 322 -37.96 -7.71 1.59
C TYR A 322 -38.54 -8.45 2.80
N ILE A 323 -37.82 -9.41 3.38
CA ILE A 323 -38.24 -10.21 4.53
C ILE A 323 -38.22 -9.37 5.83
N LEU A 324 -37.26 -8.46 5.97
CA LEU A 324 -37.14 -7.55 7.11
C LEU A 324 -38.15 -6.38 7.10
N THR A 325 -39.13 -6.39 6.21
CA THR A 325 -40.22 -5.39 6.19
C THR A 325 -41.12 -5.45 7.42
N LYS A 326 -41.00 -6.48 8.26
CA LYS A 326 -41.72 -6.57 9.53
C LYS A 326 -41.35 -5.43 10.48
N LYS A 327 -42.35 -4.81 11.11
CA LYS A 327 -42.22 -3.64 11.98
C LYS A 327 -41.23 -3.85 13.14
N GLU A 328 -41.11 -5.07 13.62
CA GLU A 328 -40.24 -5.50 14.74
C GLU A 328 -38.76 -5.35 14.43
N ASN A 329 -38.34 -5.48 13.17
CA ASN A 329 -36.94 -5.42 12.72
C ASN A 329 -36.54 -4.06 12.15
N ARG A 330 -37.32 -3.00 12.44
CA ARG A 330 -37.09 -1.67 11.84
C ARG A 330 -35.69 -1.10 12.11
N VAL A 331 -35.18 -1.25 13.33
CA VAL A 331 -33.85 -0.75 13.72
C VAL A 331 -32.75 -1.52 13.01
N LEU A 332 -32.83 -2.86 13.01
CA LEU A 332 -31.88 -3.74 12.37
C LEU A 332 -31.77 -3.44 10.87
N ARG A 333 -32.92 -3.36 10.19
CA ARG A 333 -33.00 -3.03 8.76
C ARG A 333 -32.42 -1.64 8.45
N ALA A 334 -32.80 -0.61 9.24
CA ALA A 334 -32.29 0.73 9.05
C ALA A 334 -30.77 0.79 9.26
N TYR A 335 -30.27 0.08 10.28
CA TYR A 335 -28.85 0.04 10.57
C TYR A 335 -28.05 -0.70 9.49
N ALA A 336 -28.45 -1.90 9.09
CA ALA A 336 -27.77 -2.66 8.04
C ALA A 336 -27.75 -1.88 6.72
N GLY A 337 -28.89 -1.30 6.31
CA GLY A 337 -28.99 -0.48 5.11
C GLY A 337 -28.17 0.82 5.20
N GLY A 338 -28.16 1.46 6.36
CA GLY A 338 -27.36 2.66 6.59
C GLY A 338 -25.86 2.39 6.55
N VAL A 339 -25.39 1.34 7.21
CA VAL A 339 -23.98 0.92 7.21
C VAL A 339 -23.53 0.56 5.79
N TYR A 340 -24.33 -0.20 5.04
CA TYR A 340 -24.05 -0.52 3.65
C TYR A 340 -24.00 0.74 2.77
N GLY A 341 -24.98 1.64 2.91
CA GLY A 341 -25.02 2.89 2.16
C GLY A 341 -23.83 3.80 2.43
N VAL A 342 -23.36 3.87 3.68
CA VAL A 342 -22.16 4.62 4.07
C VAL A 342 -20.91 4.02 3.45
N ALA A 343 -20.75 2.70 3.52
CA ALA A 343 -19.61 2.00 2.92
C ALA A 343 -19.56 2.20 1.40
N PHE A 344 -20.72 2.08 0.76
CA PHE A 344 -20.87 2.30 -0.68
C PHE A 344 -20.51 3.74 -1.07
N MET A 345 -21.06 4.73 -0.36
CA MET A 345 -20.76 6.14 -0.60
C MET A 345 -19.26 6.42 -0.43
N TYR A 346 -18.64 5.90 0.62
CA TYR A 346 -17.20 6.03 0.85
C TYR A 346 -16.41 5.46 -0.34
N ALA A 347 -16.71 4.22 -0.75
CA ALA A 347 -16.00 3.56 -1.83
C ALA A 347 -16.11 4.34 -3.16
N VAL A 348 -17.31 4.87 -3.47
CA VAL A 348 -17.51 5.72 -4.65
C VAL A 348 -16.70 7.01 -4.58
N ILE A 349 -16.70 7.69 -3.43
CA ILE A 349 -15.97 8.94 -3.25
C ILE A 349 -14.46 8.72 -3.38
N ILE A 350 -13.91 7.71 -2.72
CA ILE A 350 -12.47 7.39 -2.80
C ILE A 350 -12.08 7.08 -4.24
N ASN A 351 -12.89 6.29 -4.96
CA ASN A 351 -12.62 5.95 -6.34
C ASN A 351 -12.58 7.18 -7.27
N ILE A 352 -13.46 8.17 -7.04
CA ILE A 352 -13.48 9.41 -7.81
C ILE A 352 -12.28 10.30 -7.48
N LEU A 353 -11.91 10.35 -6.21
CA LEU A 353 -10.87 11.26 -5.73
C LEU A 353 -9.45 10.74 -5.94
N THR A 354 -9.28 9.43 -6.03
CA THR A 354 -7.97 8.77 -6.15
C THR A 354 -7.96 7.72 -7.27
N PRO A 355 -8.26 8.09 -8.53
CA PRO A 355 -8.35 7.14 -9.64
C PRO A 355 -7.04 6.39 -9.90
N ASP A 356 -5.90 7.04 -9.71
CA ASP A 356 -4.57 6.46 -9.92
C ASP A 356 -4.20 5.40 -8.87
N TYR A 357 -4.93 5.33 -7.75
CA TYR A 357 -4.73 4.36 -6.68
C TYR A 357 -5.78 3.23 -6.67
N LEU A 358 -6.52 3.05 -7.77
CA LEU A 358 -7.55 2.03 -7.92
C LEU A 358 -7.07 0.60 -7.65
N SER A 359 -5.80 0.33 -7.91
CA SER A 359 -5.15 -0.95 -7.61
C SER A 359 -4.87 -1.17 -6.12
N SER A 360 -4.98 -0.12 -5.29
CA SER A 360 -4.60 -0.18 -3.88
C SER A 360 -5.78 -0.53 -2.97
N THR A 361 -5.91 -1.80 -2.62
CA THR A 361 -6.95 -2.37 -1.73
C THR A 361 -7.04 -1.69 -0.38
N ARG A 362 -5.92 -1.23 0.13
CA ARG A 362 -5.78 -0.68 1.48
C ARG A 362 -6.72 0.47 1.81
N TYR A 363 -7.08 1.29 0.83
CA TYR A 363 -8.02 2.40 1.02
C TYR A 363 -9.46 1.95 1.27
N TYR A 364 -9.81 0.71 0.92
CA TYR A 364 -11.16 0.17 0.99
C TYR A 364 -11.41 -0.74 2.19
N TYR A 365 -10.39 -1.17 2.96
CA TYR A 365 -10.54 -2.14 4.05
C TYR A 365 -11.62 -1.78 5.05
N ALA A 366 -11.65 -0.53 5.51
CA ALA A 366 -12.67 -0.07 6.46
C ALA A 366 -14.10 -0.11 5.86
N ALA A 367 -14.25 0.25 4.57
CA ALA A 367 -15.53 0.15 3.87
C ALA A 367 -15.94 -1.31 3.63
N MET A 368 -14.99 -2.18 3.29
CA MET A 368 -15.22 -3.62 3.14
C MET A 368 -15.68 -4.25 4.45
N MET A 369 -15.07 -3.88 5.58
CA MET A 369 -15.53 -4.32 6.91
C MET A 369 -16.99 -3.93 7.16
N LEU A 370 -17.41 -2.72 6.79
CA LEU A 370 -18.81 -2.29 6.91
C LEU A 370 -19.74 -3.06 5.97
N ILE A 371 -19.31 -3.36 4.73
CA ILE A 371 -20.09 -4.19 3.79
C ILE A 371 -20.26 -5.59 4.37
N LEU A 372 -19.19 -6.21 4.86
CA LEU A 372 -19.21 -7.52 5.51
C LEU A 372 -20.12 -7.51 6.74
N LEU A 373 -20.05 -6.46 7.56
CA LEU A 373 -20.91 -6.29 8.73
C LEU A 373 -22.38 -6.27 8.32
N ALA A 374 -22.77 -5.44 7.35
CA ALA A 374 -24.14 -5.36 6.86
C ALA A 374 -24.61 -6.71 6.29
N THR A 375 -23.76 -7.38 5.53
CA THR A 375 -24.03 -8.69 4.92
C THR A 375 -24.27 -9.76 5.98
N VAL A 376 -23.37 -9.90 6.96
CA VAL A 376 -23.48 -10.89 8.02
C VAL A 376 -24.70 -10.62 8.90
N ILE A 377 -25.03 -9.35 9.19
CA ILE A 377 -26.28 -8.97 9.88
C ILE A 377 -27.48 -9.49 9.10
N CYS A 378 -27.52 -9.29 7.77
CA CYS A 378 -28.64 -9.75 6.93
C CYS A 378 -28.74 -11.28 6.90
N VAL A 379 -27.63 -11.99 6.79
CA VAL A 379 -27.59 -13.46 6.80
C VAL A 379 -28.19 -14.02 8.10
N PHE A 380 -27.80 -13.50 9.26
CA PHE A 380 -28.36 -13.93 10.53
C PHE A 380 -29.84 -13.53 10.69
N ALA A 381 -30.23 -12.35 10.23
CA ALA A 381 -31.62 -11.92 10.27
C ALA A 381 -32.54 -12.82 9.43
N ILE A 382 -32.07 -13.21 8.24
CA ILE A 382 -32.78 -14.19 7.39
C ILE A 382 -32.90 -15.53 8.12
N ALA A 383 -31.80 -16.04 8.67
CA ALA A 383 -31.82 -17.31 9.40
C ALA A 383 -32.82 -17.30 10.57
N GLU A 384 -32.90 -16.20 11.32
CA GLU A 384 -33.88 -16.04 12.40
C GLU A 384 -35.32 -15.98 11.91
N CYS A 385 -35.58 -15.36 10.76
CA CYS A 385 -36.93 -15.32 10.16
C CYS A 385 -37.44 -16.70 9.74
N PHE A 386 -36.58 -17.58 9.25
CA PHE A 386 -36.96 -18.91 8.78
C PHE A 386 -37.26 -19.89 9.94
N VAL A 387 -36.68 -19.68 11.11
CA VAL A 387 -36.77 -20.68 12.20
C VAL A 387 -37.81 -20.34 13.23
N GLY A 388 -38.19 -19.08 13.38
CA GLY A 388 -39.21 -18.58 14.32
C GLY A 388 -39.03 -19.07 15.78
N GLY A 389 -38.94 -18.13 16.73
CA GLY A 389 -39.02 -18.45 18.16
C GLY A 389 -37.69 -18.71 18.90
N GLU A 390 -37.81 -18.81 20.24
CA GLU A 390 -36.72 -19.01 21.19
C GLU A 390 -36.51 -20.49 21.51
N GLY A 391 -36.04 -21.30 20.61
CA GLY A 391 -35.85 -22.72 20.87
C GLY A 391 -34.46 -23.25 20.52
N ARG A 392 -34.13 -24.46 20.95
CA ARG A 392 -32.90 -25.19 20.61
C ARG A 392 -32.66 -25.22 19.09
N ARG A 393 -33.73 -25.34 18.29
CA ARG A 393 -33.68 -25.34 16.82
C ARG A 393 -33.15 -24.00 16.29
N SER A 394 -33.59 -22.89 16.85
CA SER A 394 -33.15 -21.55 16.43
C SER A 394 -31.66 -21.30 16.77
N VAL A 395 -31.17 -21.80 17.91
CA VAL A 395 -29.76 -21.77 18.27
C VAL A 395 -28.93 -22.61 17.30
N LEU A 396 -29.37 -23.83 16.98
CA LEU A 396 -28.68 -24.73 16.05
C LEU A 396 -28.59 -24.14 14.64
N VAL A 397 -29.64 -23.51 14.13
CA VAL A 397 -29.61 -22.87 12.80
C VAL A 397 -28.69 -21.66 12.81
N SER A 398 -28.74 -20.81 13.84
CA SER A 398 -27.78 -19.69 13.95
C SER A 398 -26.34 -20.19 14.05
N ALA A 399 -26.08 -21.30 14.77
CA ALA A 399 -24.78 -21.93 14.84
C ALA A 399 -24.31 -22.48 13.48
N GLY A 400 -25.22 -23.20 12.79
CA GLY A 400 -24.92 -23.77 11.46
C GLY A 400 -24.64 -22.69 10.41
N VAL A 401 -25.47 -21.65 10.36
CA VAL A 401 -25.26 -20.51 9.46
C VAL A 401 -23.95 -19.78 9.78
N GLY A 402 -23.70 -19.48 11.05
CA GLY A 402 -22.47 -18.83 11.46
C GLY A 402 -21.23 -19.68 11.18
N ALA A 403 -21.28 -20.98 11.44
CA ALA A 403 -20.20 -21.90 11.11
C ALA A 403 -19.95 -21.97 9.60
N ALA A 404 -21.00 -21.97 8.78
CA ALA A 404 -20.88 -21.93 7.32
C ALA A 404 -20.22 -20.63 6.83
N VAL A 405 -20.57 -19.47 7.41
CA VAL A 405 -19.93 -18.18 7.08
C VAL A 405 -18.45 -18.21 7.45
N VAL A 406 -18.11 -18.67 8.65
CA VAL A 406 -16.71 -18.77 9.10
C VAL A 406 -15.93 -19.75 8.21
N ALA A 407 -16.47 -20.95 7.98
CA ALA A 407 -15.81 -21.97 7.16
C ALA A 407 -15.58 -21.49 5.72
N LEU A 408 -16.58 -20.85 5.12
CA LEU A 408 -16.47 -20.30 3.77
C LEU A 408 -15.36 -19.26 3.68
N ASN A 409 -15.35 -18.30 4.62
CA ASN A 409 -14.33 -17.25 4.63
C ASN A 409 -12.94 -17.82 4.93
N ALA A 410 -12.83 -18.79 5.83
CA ALA A 410 -11.56 -19.47 6.11
C ALA A 410 -11.02 -20.22 4.88
N VAL A 411 -11.89 -20.97 4.19
CA VAL A 411 -11.50 -21.67 2.95
C VAL A 411 -11.06 -20.67 1.90
N LEU A 412 -11.82 -19.61 1.65
CA LEU A 412 -11.47 -18.58 0.66
C LEU A 412 -10.14 -17.88 0.99
N THR A 413 -9.86 -17.63 2.26
CA THR A 413 -8.63 -17.00 2.69
C THR A 413 -7.40 -17.90 2.52
N VAL A 414 -7.57 -19.21 2.76
CA VAL A 414 -6.45 -20.18 2.70
C VAL A 414 -6.20 -20.71 1.28
N THR A 415 -7.26 -20.88 0.45
CA THR A 415 -7.15 -21.65 -0.80
C THR A 415 -7.01 -20.82 -2.07
N GLY A 416 -7.07 -19.51 -2.03
CA GLY A 416 -7.10 -18.90 -3.35
C GLY A 416 -6.94 -17.41 -3.50
N PHE A 417 -6.97 -16.67 -2.46
CA PHE A 417 -7.03 -15.24 -2.66
C PHE A 417 -5.77 -14.49 -2.21
N GLY A 418 -4.79 -15.20 -1.62
CA GLY A 418 -3.61 -14.55 -1.05
C GLY A 418 -3.96 -13.44 -0.06
N ILE A 419 -3.08 -13.09 0.81
CA ILE A 419 -3.23 -11.91 1.67
C ILE A 419 -2.46 -10.78 1.01
N ASP A 420 -3.12 -9.63 0.82
CA ASP A 420 -2.47 -8.48 0.21
C ASP A 420 -1.25 -8.06 1.06
N TYR A 421 -0.16 -7.71 0.40
CA TYR A 421 1.09 -7.33 1.06
C TYR A 421 1.67 -8.40 2.01
N TYR A 422 1.42 -9.66 1.67
CA TYR A 422 1.85 -10.81 2.46
C TYR A 422 2.38 -11.87 1.50
N PRO A 423 3.70 -11.96 1.31
CA PRO A 423 4.32 -12.88 0.36
C PRO A 423 4.18 -14.34 0.80
N ASP A 424 4.36 -15.24 -0.14
CA ASP A 424 4.41 -16.67 0.14
C ASP A 424 5.58 -16.99 1.08
N THR A 425 5.28 -17.70 2.16
CA THR A 425 6.27 -18.04 3.18
C THR A 425 7.25 -19.11 2.72
N GLU A 426 6.84 -20.03 1.84
CA GLU A 426 7.70 -21.12 1.35
C GLU A 426 8.76 -20.56 0.38
N GLU A 427 8.34 -19.75 -0.58
CA GLU A 427 9.26 -19.03 -1.47
C GLU A 427 10.20 -18.10 -0.68
N TYR A 428 9.69 -17.46 0.40
CA TYR A 428 10.50 -16.63 1.25
C TYR A 428 11.62 -17.40 1.94
N ASP A 429 11.34 -18.53 2.57
CA ASP A 429 12.31 -19.29 3.35
C ASP A 429 13.41 -19.88 2.45
N ASP A 430 13.09 -20.29 1.23
CA ASP A 430 14.06 -20.79 0.27
C ASP A 430 14.95 -19.67 -0.28
N THR A 431 14.39 -18.51 -0.59
CA THR A 431 15.18 -17.33 -0.98
C THR A 431 16.09 -16.88 0.16
N THR A 432 15.63 -16.90 1.42
CA THR A 432 16.47 -16.55 2.57
C THR A 432 17.70 -17.47 2.66
N LYS A 433 17.52 -18.80 2.57
CA LYS A 433 18.63 -19.75 2.59
C LYS A 433 19.63 -19.53 1.46
N LEU A 434 19.09 -19.19 0.27
CA LEU A 434 19.93 -18.84 -0.88
C LEU A 434 20.76 -17.60 -0.58
N LEU A 435 20.14 -16.50 -0.14
CA LEU A 435 20.82 -15.26 0.17
C LEU A 435 21.81 -15.39 1.34
N GLU A 436 21.50 -16.19 2.37
CA GLU A 436 22.41 -16.51 3.47
C GLU A 436 23.67 -17.21 3.00
N SER A 437 23.63 -17.99 1.90
CA SER A 437 24.83 -18.60 1.32
C SER A 437 25.81 -17.60 0.70
N TYR A 438 25.33 -16.37 0.44
CA TYR A 438 26.11 -15.23 -0.06
C TYR A 438 26.41 -14.19 1.04
N SER A 439 26.27 -14.51 2.31
CA SER A 439 26.45 -13.56 3.43
C SER A 439 27.87 -12.98 3.52
N GLY A 440 28.91 -13.74 3.09
CA GLY A 440 30.30 -13.29 3.05
C GLY A 440 30.64 -12.35 1.86
N ILE A 441 29.72 -12.21 0.91
CA ILE A 441 29.90 -11.35 -0.26
C ILE A 441 29.31 -9.97 0.03
N PRO A 442 29.96 -8.87 -0.34
CA PRO A 442 29.42 -7.52 -0.13
C PRO A 442 28.17 -7.30 -0.99
N TRP A 443 27.22 -6.51 -0.48
CA TRP A 443 26.03 -6.17 -1.23
C TRP A 443 26.03 -4.71 -1.65
N ILE A 444 25.57 -4.46 -2.87
CA ILE A 444 25.31 -3.14 -3.42
C ILE A 444 23.79 -3.00 -3.58
N ILE A 445 23.23 -1.93 -3.04
CA ILE A 445 21.80 -1.62 -3.19
C ILE A 445 21.66 -0.57 -4.27
N GLY A 446 20.95 -0.89 -5.34
CA GLY A 446 20.69 0.03 -6.45
C GLY A 446 19.94 1.28 -6.02
N GLY A 447 20.25 2.40 -6.66
CA GLY A 447 19.74 3.73 -6.31
C GLY A 447 18.50 4.18 -7.10
N ASP A 448 17.93 3.32 -7.93
CA ASP A 448 16.86 3.67 -8.90
C ASP A 448 15.50 3.93 -8.27
N MET A 449 15.06 3.13 -7.30
CA MET A 449 13.80 3.30 -6.57
C MET A 449 13.95 2.91 -5.10
N ASN A 450 14.70 3.71 -4.35
CA ASN A 450 15.07 3.43 -2.96
C ASN A 450 13.90 2.97 -2.08
N TRP A 451 12.71 3.57 -2.22
CA TRP A 451 11.55 3.23 -1.42
C TRP A 451 11.00 1.80 -1.68
N LEU A 452 11.18 1.25 -2.89
CA LEU A 452 10.81 -0.14 -3.19
C LEU A 452 11.86 -1.11 -2.63
N ILE A 453 13.13 -0.76 -2.76
CA ILE A 453 14.27 -1.55 -2.30
C ILE A 453 14.26 -1.67 -0.77
N ASP A 454 13.88 -0.60 -0.08
CA ASP A 454 13.74 -0.59 1.37
C ASP A 454 12.74 -1.65 1.88
N SER A 455 11.83 -2.17 1.04
CA SER A 455 10.92 -3.25 1.42
C SER A 455 11.63 -4.53 1.90
N ALA A 456 12.86 -4.76 1.45
CA ALA A 456 13.70 -5.88 1.87
C ALA A 456 14.59 -5.58 3.08
N MET A 457 14.30 -4.53 3.87
CA MET A 457 15.17 -4.04 4.94
C MET A 457 15.67 -5.11 5.92
N PHE A 458 14.89 -6.18 6.15
CA PHE A 458 15.32 -7.25 7.05
C PHE A 458 16.32 -8.20 6.40
N ASP A 459 16.37 -8.27 5.07
CA ASP A 459 17.36 -9.06 4.33
C ASP A 459 18.73 -8.40 4.38
N TYR A 460 18.77 -7.08 4.52
CA TYR A 460 20.00 -6.30 4.56
C TYR A 460 20.84 -6.52 5.84
N THR A 461 20.35 -7.31 6.78
CA THR A 461 21.14 -7.83 7.90
C THR A 461 21.95 -9.06 7.53
N ILE A 462 21.73 -9.68 6.34
CA ILE A 462 22.44 -10.89 5.90
C ILE A 462 23.91 -10.60 5.56
N PRO A 463 24.24 -9.58 4.72
CA PRO A 463 25.63 -9.32 4.36
C PRO A 463 26.41 -8.64 5.51
N GLU A 464 27.70 -8.95 5.59
CA GLU A 464 28.60 -8.30 6.55
C GLU A 464 28.77 -6.81 6.22
N ARG A 465 28.75 -6.45 4.93
CA ARG A 465 28.85 -5.06 4.48
C ARG A 465 27.94 -4.77 3.28
N ILE A 466 27.41 -3.56 3.25
CA ILE A 466 26.46 -3.10 2.25
C ILE A 466 26.80 -1.67 1.81
N MET A 467 26.57 -1.35 0.54
CA MET A 467 26.70 -0.01 -0.01
C MET A 467 25.38 0.39 -0.68
N PRO A 468 24.61 1.32 -0.11
CA PRO A 468 23.50 1.96 -0.83
C PRO A 468 24.04 2.93 -1.88
N LEU A 469 23.63 2.76 -3.13
CA LEU A 469 24.04 3.63 -4.22
C LEU A 469 23.13 4.86 -4.33
N ASN A 470 23.75 5.99 -4.62
CA ASN A 470 23.08 7.11 -5.29
C ASN A 470 23.74 7.27 -6.65
N ILE A 471 22.99 7.01 -7.71
CA ILE A 471 23.49 7.04 -9.09
C ILE A 471 24.08 8.41 -9.46
N ASN A 472 23.53 9.48 -8.90
CA ASN A 472 23.95 10.87 -9.17
C ASN A 472 25.01 11.37 -8.18
N GLY A 473 25.48 10.50 -7.27
CA GLY A 473 26.45 10.86 -6.24
C GLY A 473 27.86 10.36 -6.57
N GLU A 474 28.88 11.16 -6.27
CA GLU A 474 30.27 10.73 -6.37
C GLU A 474 30.54 9.56 -5.41
N VAL A 475 31.24 8.55 -5.89
CA VAL A 475 31.79 7.47 -5.09
C VAL A 475 33.23 7.79 -4.77
N ALA A 476 33.64 7.61 -3.51
CA ALA A 476 35.01 7.92 -3.11
C ALA A 476 36.00 7.04 -3.86
N ASP A 477 37.17 7.63 -4.23
CA ASP A 477 38.26 6.90 -4.87
C ASP A 477 38.65 5.67 -4.06
N GLY A 478 38.77 4.52 -4.73
CA GLY A 478 39.11 3.23 -4.11
C GLY A 478 37.99 2.59 -3.30
N ALA A 479 36.76 3.11 -3.33
CA ALA A 479 35.63 2.51 -2.60
C ALA A 479 35.33 1.05 -3.00
N PHE A 480 35.62 0.67 -4.22
CA PHE A 480 35.44 -0.68 -4.76
C PHE A 480 36.74 -1.50 -4.82
N ASP A 481 37.85 -1.03 -4.23
CA ASP A 481 39.09 -1.76 -4.22
C ASP A 481 38.95 -3.13 -3.58
N GLY A 482 39.37 -4.18 -4.29
CA GLY A 482 39.27 -5.55 -3.85
C GLY A 482 37.87 -6.14 -3.85
N VAL A 483 36.90 -5.51 -4.53
CA VAL A 483 35.56 -6.05 -4.77
C VAL A 483 35.57 -6.73 -6.14
N ASP A 484 35.72 -8.06 -6.16
CA ASP A 484 35.70 -8.86 -7.39
C ASP A 484 34.36 -9.59 -7.59
N GLU A 485 33.54 -9.66 -6.55
CA GLU A 485 32.20 -10.22 -6.59
C GLU A 485 31.29 -9.50 -5.57
N PHE A 486 30.02 -9.37 -5.89
CA PHE A 486 29.03 -8.74 -5.02
C PHE A 486 27.60 -9.17 -5.38
N ILE A 487 26.66 -8.92 -4.46
CA ILE A 487 25.23 -9.05 -4.74
C ILE A 487 24.66 -7.65 -5.04
N LEU A 488 24.01 -7.49 -6.19
CA LEU A 488 23.25 -6.29 -6.50
C LEU A 488 21.79 -6.55 -6.14
N ALA A 489 21.24 -5.69 -5.26
CA ALA A 489 19.81 -5.65 -4.94
C ALA A 489 19.17 -4.43 -5.59
N GLN A 490 18.15 -4.62 -6.45
CA GLN A 490 17.49 -3.54 -7.19
C GLN A 490 15.98 -3.79 -7.34
N SER A 491 15.22 -2.75 -7.69
CA SER A 491 13.75 -2.82 -7.74
C SER A 491 13.21 -3.48 -9.01
N ASP A 492 13.91 -3.34 -10.12
CA ASP A 492 13.53 -3.86 -11.43
C ASP A 492 14.47 -4.98 -11.85
N ASP A 493 14.07 -5.84 -12.76
CA ASP A 493 14.89 -6.92 -13.32
C ASP A 493 15.34 -6.64 -14.77
N SER A 494 15.04 -5.44 -15.29
CA SER A 494 15.49 -5.02 -16.61
C SER A 494 17.00 -4.86 -16.67
N GLU A 495 17.57 -5.21 -17.80
CA GLU A 495 19.02 -5.04 -18.06
C GLU A 495 19.42 -3.58 -17.93
N PHE A 496 18.56 -2.67 -18.38
CA PHE A 496 18.70 -1.23 -18.25
C PHE A 496 18.99 -0.77 -16.80
N ILE A 497 18.11 -1.13 -15.84
CA ILE A 497 18.30 -0.74 -14.44
C ILE A 497 19.54 -1.40 -13.84
N THR A 498 19.84 -2.64 -14.24
CA THR A 498 21.05 -3.33 -13.82
C THR A 498 22.30 -2.58 -14.24
N GLN A 499 22.41 -2.20 -15.48
CA GLN A 499 23.57 -1.46 -15.98
C GLN A 499 23.67 -0.05 -15.37
N LYS A 500 22.54 0.62 -15.23
CA LYS A 500 22.49 1.91 -14.54
C LYS A 500 23.01 1.84 -13.10
N ASN A 501 22.65 0.81 -12.35
CA ASN A 501 23.15 0.60 -11.00
C ASN A 501 24.63 0.19 -10.97
N LEU A 502 25.12 -0.49 -12.01
CA LEU A 502 26.52 -0.90 -12.13
C LEU A 502 27.43 0.22 -12.63
N TYR A 503 26.87 1.28 -13.21
CA TYR A 503 27.64 2.36 -13.84
C TYR A 503 28.73 2.93 -12.94
N ASN A 504 28.41 3.34 -11.71
CA ASN A 504 29.40 3.89 -10.79
C ASN A 504 30.50 2.88 -10.43
N PHE A 505 30.15 1.59 -10.34
CA PHE A 505 31.12 0.53 -10.09
C PHE A 505 32.09 0.37 -11.27
N ILE A 506 31.55 0.29 -12.49
CA ILE A 506 32.32 0.10 -13.72
C ILE A 506 33.23 1.31 -13.97
N MET A 507 32.69 2.52 -13.81
CA MET A 507 33.47 3.75 -13.96
C MET A 507 34.63 3.86 -12.96
N ALA A 508 34.38 3.47 -11.71
CA ALA A 508 35.40 3.52 -10.64
C ALA A 508 36.46 2.43 -10.76
N THR A 509 36.12 1.26 -11.29
CA THR A 509 37.02 0.10 -11.33
C THR A 509 37.64 -0.16 -12.71
N GLY A 510 37.01 0.31 -13.78
CA GLY A 510 37.39 -0.02 -15.17
C GLY A 510 37.18 -1.52 -15.51
N LYS A 511 36.40 -2.24 -14.71
CA LYS A 511 36.13 -3.68 -14.88
C LYS A 511 34.72 -3.90 -15.38
N ASN A 512 34.55 -4.85 -16.27
CA ASN A 512 33.23 -5.36 -16.65
C ASN A 512 32.63 -6.25 -15.57
N VAL A 513 31.30 -6.42 -15.62
CA VAL A 513 30.55 -7.19 -14.64
C VAL A 513 29.65 -8.22 -15.35
N GLU A 514 29.88 -9.50 -15.10
CA GLU A 514 28.93 -10.55 -15.46
C GLU A 514 27.82 -10.59 -14.38
N VAL A 515 26.56 -10.68 -14.82
CA VAL A 515 25.39 -10.60 -13.97
C VAL A 515 24.55 -11.87 -14.11
N GLU A 516 24.24 -12.51 -12.98
CA GLU A 516 23.35 -13.67 -12.90
C GLU A 516 22.22 -13.39 -11.92
N LYS A 517 20.97 -13.49 -12.38
CA LYS A 517 19.80 -13.33 -11.49
C LYS A 517 19.70 -14.51 -10.53
N LEU A 518 19.75 -14.25 -9.22
CA LEU A 518 19.64 -15.25 -8.18
C LEU A 518 18.20 -15.50 -7.75
N ALA A 519 17.48 -14.44 -7.44
CA ALA A 519 16.13 -14.51 -6.88
C ALA A 519 15.38 -13.19 -7.03
N SER A 520 14.07 -13.27 -6.85
CA SER A 520 13.21 -12.08 -6.66
C SER A 520 12.44 -12.26 -5.34
N ARG A 521 12.27 -11.17 -4.59
CA ARG A 521 11.50 -11.17 -3.36
C ARG A 521 10.70 -9.87 -3.22
N GLY A 522 9.39 -9.97 -3.34
CA GLY A 522 8.52 -8.80 -3.30
C GLY A 522 8.84 -7.84 -4.44
N TYR A 523 9.39 -6.69 -4.11
CA TYR A 523 9.78 -5.66 -5.07
C TYR A 523 11.29 -5.60 -5.31
N VAL A 524 12.05 -6.57 -4.82
CA VAL A 524 13.52 -6.57 -4.92
C VAL A 524 13.99 -7.80 -5.67
N ASN A 525 14.86 -7.56 -6.64
CA ASN A 525 15.57 -8.55 -7.41
C ASN A 525 17.02 -8.58 -6.95
N TYR A 526 17.57 -9.79 -6.76
CA TYR A 526 18.94 -10.03 -6.33
C TYR A 526 19.72 -10.67 -7.46
N PHE A 527 20.86 -10.07 -7.77
CA PHE A 527 21.77 -10.52 -8.82
C PHE A 527 23.15 -10.81 -8.22
N TYR A 528 23.74 -11.91 -8.59
CA TYR A 528 25.15 -12.16 -8.35
C TYR A 528 25.95 -11.51 -9.47
N CYS A 529 26.89 -10.68 -9.09
CA CYS A 529 27.74 -9.91 -9.98
C CYS A 529 29.18 -10.32 -9.76
N ARG A 530 29.90 -10.58 -10.83
CA ARG A 530 31.31 -10.95 -10.83
C ARG A 530 32.08 -10.09 -11.82
N THR A 531 33.21 -9.54 -11.38
CA THR A 531 34.05 -8.75 -12.27
C THR A 531 34.81 -9.63 -13.28
N THR A 532 34.95 -9.10 -14.49
CA THR A 532 35.74 -9.71 -15.55
C THR A 532 36.73 -8.71 -16.08
N ASP A 533 37.88 -9.19 -16.60
CA ASP A 533 38.89 -8.34 -17.22
C ASP A 533 38.40 -7.96 -18.63
N GLY A 534 37.74 -6.81 -18.74
CA GLY A 534 37.36 -6.17 -20.00
C GLY A 534 36.31 -6.91 -20.84
N ASP A 535 35.33 -6.21 -21.37
CA ASP A 535 34.42 -6.79 -22.36
C ASP A 535 35.01 -6.73 -23.76
N SER A 536 35.77 -7.72 -24.12
CA SER A 536 36.27 -7.82 -25.47
C SER A 536 35.19 -8.10 -26.53
N ALA A 537 34.10 -8.75 -26.17
CA ALA A 537 33.09 -9.18 -27.14
C ALA A 537 32.09 -8.06 -27.48
N GLY A 538 31.56 -7.35 -26.49
CA GLY A 538 30.65 -6.20 -26.71
C GLY A 538 31.39 -5.02 -27.36
N GLN A 539 32.59 -4.69 -26.88
CA GLN A 539 33.44 -3.66 -27.52
C GLN A 539 33.77 -4.03 -28.97
N GLN A 540 34.12 -5.28 -29.23
CA GLN A 540 34.40 -5.75 -30.60
C GLN A 540 33.15 -5.63 -31.50
N ALA A 541 31.94 -5.92 -30.98
CA ALA A 541 30.71 -5.77 -31.73
C ALA A 541 30.43 -4.28 -32.10
N VAL A 542 30.72 -3.38 -31.17
CA VAL A 542 30.60 -1.91 -31.41
C VAL A 542 31.67 -1.45 -32.43
N ASP A 543 32.92 -1.87 -32.30
CA ASP A 543 33.99 -1.55 -33.23
C ASP A 543 33.69 -2.05 -34.66
N ASP A 544 33.20 -3.30 -34.76
CA ASP A 544 32.77 -3.89 -36.04
C ASP A 544 31.58 -3.14 -36.65
N PHE A 545 30.63 -2.67 -35.80
CA PHE A 545 29.52 -1.85 -36.25
C PHE A 545 29.98 -0.48 -36.79
N ILE A 546 30.85 0.20 -36.07
CA ILE A 546 31.46 1.47 -36.50
C ILE A 546 32.21 1.29 -37.82
N ASP A 547 33.06 0.27 -37.93
CA ASP A 547 33.80 -0.04 -39.15
C ASP A 547 32.91 -0.37 -40.35
N LYS A 548 31.84 -1.11 -40.12
CA LYS A 548 30.87 -1.45 -41.16
C LYS A 548 30.12 -0.24 -41.69
N ASN A 549 29.84 0.73 -40.83
CA ASN A 549 29.05 1.92 -41.16
C ASN A 549 29.87 3.18 -41.45
N LYS A 550 31.20 3.07 -41.52
CA LYS A 550 32.10 4.24 -41.73
C LYS A 550 31.89 5.04 -43.02
N ASP A 551 31.30 4.41 -44.04
CA ASP A 551 30.98 5.04 -45.32
C ASP A 551 29.54 5.54 -45.44
N THR A 552 28.72 5.45 -44.37
CA THR A 552 27.33 5.89 -44.33
C THR A 552 27.17 7.06 -43.37
N ILE A 553 26.24 7.97 -43.65
CA ILE A 553 25.90 9.05 -42.72
C ILE A 553 24.99 8.50 -41.65
N TRP A 554 25.35 8.63 -40.41
CA TRP A 554 24.61 8.15 -39.27
C TRP A 554 24.58 9.11 -38.10
N LEU A 555 23.52 9.00 -37.30
CA LEU A 555 23.28 9.83 -36.15
C LEU A 555 23.74 9.12 -34.88
N VAL A 556 24.41 9.86 -34.03
CA VAL A 556 24.70 9.43 -32.67
C VAL A 556 23.86 10.26 -31.73
N VAL A 557 22.96 9.60 -31.04
CA VAL A 557 22.09 10.24 -30.04
C VAL A 557 22.66 10.01 -28.66
N ASN A 558 23.07 11.09 -28.03
CA ASN A 558 23.54 11.11 -26.64
C ASN A 558 22.44 11.76 -25.77
N ASP A 559 21.49 10.97 -25.32
CA ASP A 559 20.27 11.50 -24.67
C ASP A 559 20.55 12.11 -23.29
N ASP A 560 21.57 11.65 -22.59
CA ASP A 560 21.78 12.02 -21.18
C ASP A 560 22.82 13.14 -20.95
N GLY A 561 23.60 13.50 -21.93
CA GLY A 561 24.78 14.40 -21.74
C GLY A 561 25.85 13.86 -20.77
N TRP A 562 25.70 12.60 -20.32
CA TRP A 562 26.55 11.96 -19.30
C TRP A 562 27.75 11.27 -19.88
N TYR A 563 27.68 10.96 -21.17
CA TYR A 563 28.74 10.26 -21.86
C TYR A 563 29.44 11.18 -22.83
N ASP A 564 30.77 11.17 -22.79
CA ASP A 564 31.59 11.84 -23.77
C ASP A 564 31.62 10.98 -25.04
N ALA A 565 30.78 11.35 -26.00
CA ALA A 565 30.68 10.63 -27.27
C ALA A 565 32.05 10.61 -28.04
N GLU A 566 32.97 11.51 -27.70
CA GLU A 566 34.33 11.49 -28.22
C GLU A 566 35.08 10.20 -27.86
N LYS A 567 34.71 9.53 -26.77
CA LYS A 567 35.34 8.27 -26.37
C LYS A 567 35.07 7.10 -27.32
N LEU A 568 33.97 7.13 -28.08
CA LEU A 568 33.73 6.16 -29.14
C LEU A 568 34.59 6.37 -30.39
N PHE A 569 35.14 7.56 -30.54
CA PHE A 569 35.95 7.95 -31.69
C PHE A 569 37.29 8.53 -31.22
N PRO A 570 38.16 7.69 -30.65
CA PRO A 570 39.41 8.18 -30.06
C PRO A 570 40.35 8.84 -31.07
N ASP A 571 40.18 8.58 -32.35
CA ASP A 571 40.95 9.19 -33.44
C ASP A 571 40.31 10.48 -33.99
N GLY A 572 39.22 10.97 -33.37
CA GLY A 572 38.45 12.14 -33.76
C GLY A 572 37.10 11.80 -34.39
N GLU A 573 36.17 12.75 -34.38
CA GLU A 573 34.82 12.57 -34.94
C GLU A 573 34.87 12.32 -36.45
N PRO A 574 34.29 11.20 -36.94
CA PRO A 574 34.23 10.95 -38.38
C PRO A 574 33.31 11.97 -39.07
N GLU A 575 33.66 12.39 -40.28
CA GLU A 575 32.90 13.38 -41.08
C GLU A 575 31.46 12.91 -41.40
N ASN A 576 31.20 11.62 -41.34
CA ASN A 576 29.92 11.01 -41.62
C ASN A 576 29.03 10.80 -40.36
N VAL A 577 29.47 11.25 -39.20
CA VAL A 577 28.72 11.13 -37.93
C VAL A 577 28.17 12.50 -37.55
N LEU A 578 26.90 12.53 -37.18
CA LEU A 578 26.23 13.72 -36.67
C LEU A 578 25.77 13.43 -35.23
N PHE A 579 26.23 14.22 -34.30
CA PHE A 579 25.85 14.10 -32.90
C PHE A 579 24.63 14.94 -32.59
N ILE A 580 23.70 14.36 -31.89
CA ILE A 580 22.51 15.04 -31.33
C ILE A 580 22.38 14.74 -29.85
N ASP A 581 21.99 15.75 -29.12
CA ASP A 581 21.59 15.67 -27.71
C ASP A 581 20.13 16.12 -27.53
N SER A 582 19.63 16.07 -26.31
CA SER A 582 18.27 16.51 -25.98
C SER A 582 18.00 17.98 -26.33
N ASP A 583 19.03 18.85 -26.30
CA ASP A 583 18.91 20.27 -26.58
C ASP A 583 18.94 20.56 -28.10
N THR A 584 19.59 19.69 -28.87
CA THR A 584 19.74 19.81 -30.34
C THR A 584 18.81 18.88 -31.14
N ALA A 585 17.95 18.12 -30.47
CA ALA A 585 17.08 17.09 -31.07
C ALA A 585 16.09 17.60 -32.13
N TYR A 586 15.83 18.91 -32.18
CA TYR A 586 14.92 19.48 -33.17
C TYR A 586 15.73 19.96 -34.42
N ASP A 587 15.74 19.11 -35.44
CA ASP A 587 16.34 19.50 -36.73
C ASP A 587 15.45 20.48 -37.50
N THR A 588 15.54 21.75 -37.14
CA THR A 588 14.82 22.82 -37.85
C THR A 588 15.45 23.17 -39.21
N GLU A 589 16.65 22.68 -39.49
CA GLU A 589 17.42 23.03 -40.70
C GLU A 589 17.58 21.87 -41.69
N GLY A 590 17.07 20.67 -41.38
CA GLY A 590 17.18 19.49 -42.25
C GLY A 590 18.57 18.87 -42.31
N LYS A 591 19.39 19.05 -41.28
CA LYS A 591 20.77 18.52 -41.18
C LYS A 591 20.81 16.99 -41.25
N TYR A 592 19.79 16.33 -40.75
CA TYR A 592 19.73 14.86 -40.67
C TYR A 592 19.05 14.20 -41.85
N LYS A 593 18.67 14.98 -42.86
CA LYS A 593 17.91 14.50 -44.02
C LYS A 593 18.62 13.43 -44.85
N GLY A 594 19.95 13.37 -44.77
CA GLY A 594 20.76 12.37 -45.47
C GLY A 594 21.09 11.11 -44.67
N CYS A 595 20.74 11.05 -43.37
CA CYS A 595 21.07 9.91 -42.52
C CYS A 595 20.24 8.69 -42.86
N THR A 596 20.88 7.55 -43.06
CA THR A 596 20.26 6.27 -43.39
C THR A 596 20.20 5.32 -42.18
N HIS A 597 21.09 5.51 -41.24
CA HIS A 597 21.19 4.74 -39.99
C HIS A 597 21.32 5.69 -38.80
N ALA A 598 20.88 5.23 -37.65
CA ALA A 598 21.11 5.89 -36.38
C ALA A 598 21.74 4.90 -35.39
N ALA A 599 22.77 5.35 -34.67
CA ALA A 599 23.25 4.67 -33.50
C ALA A 599 22.83 5.47 -32.27
N ILE A 600 22.18 4.82 -31.36
CA ILE A 600 21.80 5.41 -30.08
C ILE A 600 22.84 4.99 -29.07
N ILE A 601 23.54 5.97 -28.54
CA ILE A 601 24.50 5.81 -27.48
C ILE A 601 23.83 6.32 -26.21
N THR A 602 23.69 5.45 -25.26
CA THR A 602 23.05 5.80 -24.00
C THR A 602 23.72 5.07 -22.86
N SER A 603 23.87 5.75 -21.74
CA SER A 603 24.20 5.11 -20.46
C SER A 603 23.02 4.32 -19.95
N LEU A 604 21.90 4.40 -20.63
CA LEU A 604 20.63 3.79 -20.26
C LEU A 604 20.36 2.58 -21.18
N TYR A 605 19.97 1.46 -20.58
CA TYR A 605 19.62 0.22 -21.28
C TYR A 605 18.09 0.04 -21.26
N GLY A 606 17.51 -0.35 -22.38
CA GLY A 606 16.11 -0.75 -22.48
C GLY A 606 15.32 -0.10 -23.61
N ASP A 607 14.23 -0.75 -23.98
CA ASP A 607 13.37 -0.37 -25.10
C ASP A 607 12.75 1.03 -24.93
N ASP A 608 12.47 1.45 -23.69
CA ASP A 608 11.86 2.76 -23.40
C ASP A 608 12.77 3.94 -23.80
N VAL A 609 14.09 3.77 -23.69
CA VAL A 609 15.07 4.82 -24.05
C VAL A 609 15.19 4.93 -25.53
N VAL A 610 15.18 3.79 -26.21
CA VAL A 610 15.16 3.74 -27.69
C VAL A 610 13.90 4.42 -28.21
N ASP A 611 12.74 4.16 -27.60
CA ASP A 611 11.47 4.80 -27.96
C ASP A 611 11.50 6.32 -27.72
N VAL A 612 12.14 6.80 -26.64
CA VAL A 612 12.31 8.24 -26.35
C VAL A 612 13.26 8.87 -27.35
N ALA A 613 14.42 8.27 -27.62
CA ALA A 613 15.37 8.78 -28.60
C ALA A 613 14.78 8.77 -30.01
N VAL A 614 14.08 7.72 -30.41
CA VAL A 614 13.35 7.63 -31.68
C VAL A 614 12.22 8.66 -31.76
N TYR A 615 11.51 8.93 -30.66
CA TYR A 615 10.45 9.95 -30.62
C TYR A 615 11.02 11.37 -30.88
N TYR A 616 12.15 11.73 -30.29
CA TYR A 616 12.81 12.99 -30.57
C TYR A 616 13.31 13.08 -32.01
N MET A 617 13.77 11.98 -32.59
CA MET A 617 14.23 11.94 -33.99
C MET A 617 13.09 11.98 -35.01
N ILE A 618 11.97 11.30 -34.74
CA ILE A 618 10.77 11.25 -35.62
C ILE A 618 10.16 12.65 -35.83
N GLY A 619 10.24 13.51 -34.81
CA GLY A 619 9.71 14.88 -34.91
C GLY A 619 10.37 15.73 -35.97
N SER A 620 11.56 15.37 -36.46
CA SER A 620 12.37 16.22 -37.36
C SER A 620 12.64 15.64 -38.75
N THR A 621 12.73 14.32 -38.96
CA THR A 621 13.32 13.79 -40.20
C THR A 621 12.66 12.54 -40.81
N GLY A 622 11.58 12.03 -40.27
CA GLY A 622 10.92 10.79 -40.74
C GLY A 622 11.25 9.58 -39.85
N SER A 623 10.56 8.49 -40.06
CA SER A 623 10.51 7.34 -39.17
C SER A 623 11.78 6.49 -39.24
N PHE A 624 12.37 6.18 -38.10
CA PHE A 624 13.32 5.08 -37.93
C PHE A 624 12.56 3.88 -37.36
N TYR A 625 12.90 2.67 -37.81
CA TYR A 625 12.24 1.46 -37.36
C TYR A 625 13.26 0.43 -36.87
N GLY A 626 12.87 -0.32 -35.85
CA GLY A 626 13.59 -1.46 -35.33
C GLY A 626 14.93 -1.04 -34.71
N SER A 627 14.98 -0.95 -33.41
CA SER A 627 16.24 -0.90 -32.72
C SER A 627 16.77 -2.30 -32.52
N GLU A 628 18.00 -2.54 -32.95
CA GLU A 628 18.73 -3.78 -32.66
C GLU A 628 19.92 -3.44 -31.75
N TYR A 629 19.98 -4.13 -30.61
CA TYR A 629 21.12 -3.98 -29.72
C TYR A 629 22.38 -4.49 -30.42
N VAL A 630 23.40 -3.65 -30.49
CA VAL A 630 24.68 -3.95 -31.16
C VAL A 630 25.66 -4.51 -30.14
N GLY A 631 25.83 -3.84 -29.00
CA GLY A 631 26.78 -4.21 -27.96
C GLY A 631 26.99 -3.09 -26.96
N THR A 632 27.94 -3.31 -26.07
CA THR A 632 28.42 -2.30 -25.11
C THR A 632 29.82 -1.85 -25.45
N ALA A 633 30.09 -0.54 -25.26
CA ALA A 633 31.39 0.07 -25.39
C ALA A 633 31.88 0.60 -24.05
N ASP A 634 33.14 1.01 -23.98
CA ASP A 634 33.81 1.62 -22.83
C ASP A 634 33.58 0.80 -21.54
N ASN A 635 33.97 -0.49 -21.58
CA ASN A 635 33.84 -1.46 -20.50
C ASN A 635 32.39 -1.66 -20.00
N GLY A 636 31.41 -1.61 -20.91
CA GLY A 636 30.00 -1.83 -20.56
C GLY A 636 29.28 -0.60 -20.00
N THR A 637 29.90 0.57 -20.00
CA THR A 637 29.26 1.81 -19.54
C THR A 637 28.29 2.41 -20.55
N VAL A 638 28.42 2.01 -21.82
CA VAL A 638 27.63 2.55 -22.92
C VAL A 638 26.97 1.43 -23.72
N ALA A 639 25.67 1.50 -23.90
CA ALA A 639 24.95 0.64 -24.82
C ALA A 639 24.83 1.30 -26.21
N VAL A 640 25.08 0.52 -27.24
CA VAL A 640 24.92 0.94 -28.64
C VAL A 640 23.80 0.15 -29.28
N TYR A 641 22.82 0.89 -29.84
CA TYR A 641 21.71 0.34 -30.60
C TYR A 641 21.79 0.86 -32.04
N SER A 642 21.45 0.04 -33.00
CA SER A 642 21.30 0.45 -34.40
C SER A 642 19.84 0.60 -34.77
N CYS A 643 19.50 1.64 -35.49
CA CYS A 643 18.17 1.86 -36.05
C CYS A 643 18.27 2.15 -37.54
N ASP A 644 17.43 1.49 -38.35
CA ASP A 644 17.37 1.74 -39.78
C ASP A 644 16.28 2.76 -40.11
N ARG A 645 16.55 3.67 -41.00
CA ARG A 645 15.56 4.63 -41.49
C ARG A 645 14.58 3.96 -42.43
N ILE A 646 13.29 4.20 -42.25
CA ILE A 646 12.31 3.87 -43.27
C ILE A 646 12.45 4.87 -44.39
N THR A 647 12.84 4.40 -45.56
CA THR A 647 12.61 5.11 -46.80
C THR A 647 11.19 4.82 -47.25
N GLU A 648 10.31 5.86 -47.29
CA GLU A 648 9.04 5.77 -47.99
C GLU A 648 9.20 5.44 -49.48
#